data_ba1c583a992f4f7f11ecc505410fdd4b
#
_entry.id   ba1c583a992f4f7f11ecc505410fdd4b
#
_cell.length_a   1.000
_cell.length_b   1.000
_cell.length_c   1.000
_cell.angle_alpha   90.00
_cell.angle_beta   90.00
_cell.angle_gamma   90.00
#
_symmetry.space_group_name_H-M   'P 1'
#
loop_
_entity.id
_entity.type
_entity.pdbx_description
1 polymer ?
#
loop_
_entity_poly.entity_id
_entity_poly.type
_entity_poly.pdbx_seq_one_letter_code
_entity_poly.pdbx_strand_id
1 'polypeptide(L)'
;MTKVPEIFGSLVFNEAVMKDRLPKDVYKALQNTIKNGEPIDLKVANVVANAMKDWAIEHGATHFTHWFQPMTGITAEKHDSFISPTDDGKVIMEFSGKELVKGEPDGSSFPSGGLRSTFEARGYTVWDPTSFAYLRNGTLCIPTAFCSYGGQVLDKKTPLLKSMEAINKSAVRLLHLLGETDVKRISTTVGPEQEYFLIDKGLYNKRIDLKFTGRTLFGAKPPKGQELDDHYFGAIKPRVVEYMKDLDEELWKLGVLAKTKHNEVAPAQHELAPIFTTTNVATDHNQLTMDVMKKVACKHGLMCLLHEKPFAGVNGSGKHNNWSISTDTGKNILNPGKDPIHNKVFLTFLIAIVKAVHENQDLLRISVADAGNDHRLGGNEAPPAILSMFIGTDLEKVLKCVEEDLPYNEETLKSLEIDVNVLPSFKKDTTDRNRTSPFAFTGNKFEFRMLGSTANIACPNTILNTIVAESLDYISDYLEGKDDLDKALNEVLKKILKEHKAIIFNGNNYAPEWVEEAESRGLLNLKSSAEALPHYTDEKNIKLFEKHGVYTKLELESRKEILLEKYCQTINIEALTMLEMVKKDIIPAICNYSKDLTQGALAKKNLSSDIDVSLETSLISKIFSLSACLSKKTAELDKVLLDAKDIEDSEELAKFYHDTVLSQMNEVRAIADELETIVGKGYWPFPTYTDLLFSV
;
A
#
# COMPACT_ATOMS: atom_id res chain seq x y z
N MET A 1 23.74 25.07 -0.79
CA MET A 1 22.57 24.62 -1.58
C MET A 1 22.90 23.27 -2.15
N THR A 2 22.15 22.26 -1.80
CA THR A 2 22.33 20.89 -2.32
C THR A 2 22.03 20.89 -3.82
N LYS A 3 22.98 20.49 -4.66
CA LYS A 3 22.76 20.38 -6.10
C LYS A 3 22.17 18.99 -6.38
N VAL A 4 20.86 18.90 -6.55
CA VAL A 4 20.12 17.65 -6.74
C VAL A 4 20.76 16.71 -7.79
N PRO A 5 21.20 17.19 -9.00
CA PRO A 5 21.85 16.32 -9.96
C PRO A 5 23.17 15.70 -9.47
N GLU A 6 23.86 16.31 -8.51
CA GLU A 6 25.12 15.78 -7.98
C GLU A 6 24.90 14.73 -6.89
N ILE A 7 23.79 14.80 -6.14
CA ILE A 7 23.47 13.85 -5.08
C ILE A 7 22.58 12.68 -5.50
N PHE A 8 21.84 12.84 -6.62
CA PHE A 8 20.87 11.84 -7.05
C PHE A 8 21.56 10.51 -7.34
N GLY A 9 21.11 9.45 -6.65
CA GLY A 9 21.67 8.11 -6.78
C GLY A 9 23.09 7.95 -6.24
N SER A 10 23.61 8.92 -5.45
CA SER A 10 24.97 8.86 -4.90
C SER A 10 25.21 7.68 -3.95
N LEU A 11 24.14 7.13 -3.37
CA LEU A 11 24.17 5.95 -2.50
C LEU A 11 23.63 4.69 -3.19
N VAL A 12 23.61 4.65 -4.52
CA VAL A 12 23.10 3.51 -5.30
C VAL A 12 24.17 2.99 -6.23
N PHE A 13 24.38 1.68 -6.24
CA PHE A 13 25.22 1.00 -7.22
C PHE A 13 24.47 0.90 -8.56
N ASN A 14 24.25 2.06 -9.17
CA ASN A 14 23.44 2.24 -10.37
C ASN A 14 24.22 1.96 -11.66
N GLU A 15 23.55 2.11 -12.80
CA GLU A 15 24.15 1.83 -14.12
C GLU A 15 25.42 2.67 -14.39
N ALA A 16 25.46 3.92 -13.92
CA ALA A 16 26.62 4.79 -14.09
C ALA A 16 27.84 4.26 -13.29
N VAL A 17 27.60 3.86 -12.04
CA VAL A 17 28.65 3.24 -11.18
C VAL A 17 29.09 1.89 -11.74
N MET A 18 28.15 1.06 -12.19
CA MET A 18 28.47 -0.22 -12.83
C MET A 18 29.36 -0.04 -14.07
N LYS A 19 29.02 0.92 -14.92
CA LYS A 19 29.78 1.21 -16.15
C LYS A 19 31.17 1.73 -15.86
N ASP A 20 31.38 2.48 -14.80
CA ASP A 20 32.68 3.00 -14.39
C ASP A 20 33.57 1.92 -13.75
N ARG A 21 32.99 1.01 -12.96
CA ARG A 21 33.73 0.07 -12.11
C ARG A 21 33.85 -1.35 -12.66
N LEU A 22 32.98 -1.74 -13.59
CA LEU A 22 33.03 -3.10 -14.15
C LEU A 22 33.82 -3.16 -15.48
N PRO A 23 34.58 -4.23 -15.71
CA PRO A 23 35.09 -4.55 -17.04
C PRO A 23 33.97 -4.56 -18.09
N LYS A 24 34.24 -4.11 -19.31
CA LYS A 24 33.22 -3.94 -20.36
C LYS A 24 32.43 -5.21 -20.69
N ASP A 25 33.07 -6.36 -20.67
CA ASP A 25 32.44 -7.67 -20.89
C ASP A 25 31.54 -8.07 -19.75
N VAL A 26 31.97 -7.86 -18.49
CA VAL A 26 31.16 -8.10 -17.26
C VAL A 26 29.96 -7.18 -17.23
N TYR A 27 30.15 -5.87 -17.49
CA TYR A 27 29.05 -4.92 -17.59
C TYR A 27 28.02 -5.34 -18.65
N LYS A 28 28.49 -5.75 -19.85
CA LYS A 28 27.59 -6.22 -20.90
C LYS A 28 26.83 -7.48 -20.51
N ALA A 29 27.49 -8.45 -19.87
CA ALA A 29 26.84 -9.68 -19.38
C ALA A 29 25.77 -9.34 -18.33
N LEU A 30 26.06 -8.46 -17.34
CA LEU A 30 25.11 -8.02 -16.35
C LEU A 30 23.91 -7.29 -16.98
N GLN A 31 24.15 -6.42 -18.00
CA GLN A 31 23.07 -5.75 -18.72
C GLN A 31 22.18 -6.72 -19.50
N ASN A 32 22.72 -7.81 -20.04
CA ASN A 32 21.94 -8.85 -20.69
C ASN A 32 21.05 -9.57 -19.67
N THR A 33 21.55 -9.86 -18.46
CA THR A 33 20.73 -10.41 -17.37
C THR A 33 19.60 -9.45 -17.00
N ILE A 34 19.89 -8.17 -16.81
CA ILE A 34 18.89 -7.16 -16.39
C ILE A 34 17.80 -6.95 -17.47
N LYS A 35 18.21 -6.86 -18.75
CA LYS A 35 17.31 -6.48 -19.85
C LYS A 35 16.59 -7.68 -20.47
N ASN A 36 17.28 -8.81 -20.59
CA ASN A 36 16.80 -9.97 -21.33
C ASN A 36 16.40 -11.15 -20.42
N GLY A 37 16.71 -11.10 -19.11
CA GLY A 37 16.45 -12.20 -18.18
C GLY A 37 17.41 -13.38 -18.33
N GLU A 38 18.60 -13.18 -18.94
CA GLU A 38 19.61 -14.23 -19.07
C GLU A 38 20.21 -14.58 -17.70
N PRO A 39 20.50 -15.89 -17.42
CA PRO A 39 21.13 -16.29 -16.17
C PRO A 39 22.53 -15.66 -16.01
N ILE A 40 22.88 -15.27 -14.79
CA ILE A 40 24.22 -14.72 -14.50
C ILE A 40 25.21 -15.82 -14.18
N ASP A 41 26.41 -15.74 -14.77
CA ASP A 41 27.55 -16.65 -14.47
C ASP A 41 28.16 -16.25 -13.12
N LEU A 42 28.55 -17.24 -12.30
CA LEU A 42 29.23 -17.01 -11.02
C LEU A 42 30.55 -16.23 -11.17
N LYS A 43 31.27 -16.38 -12.29
CA LYS A 43 32.48 -15.59 -12.58
C LYS A 43 32.14 -14.10 -12.74
N VAL A 44 31.06 -13.80 -13.46
CA VAL A 44 30.52 -12.43 -13.58
C VAL A 44 30.09 -11.91 -12.20
N ALA A 45 29.36 -12.71 -11.44
CA ALA A 45 28.92 -12.35 -10.09
C ALA A 45 30.10 -12.05 -9.14
N ASN A 46 31.22 -12.78 -9.21
CA ASN A 46 32.43 -12.52 -8.42
C ASN A 46 33.02 -11.12 -8.70
N VAL A 47 33.09 -10.73 -9.95
CA VAL A 47 33.62 -9.40 -10.33
C VAL A 47 32.66 -8.31 -9.89
N VAL A 48 31.35 -8.52 -10.04
CA VAL A 48 30.32 -7.57 -9.58
C VAL A 48 30.35 -7.43 -8.06
N ALA A 49 30.43 -8.53 -7.32
CA ALA A 49 30.50 -8.53 -5.85
C ALA A 49 31.70 -7.72 -5.35
N ASN A 50 32.91 -7.97 -5.91
CA ASN A 50 34.08 -7.22 -5.52
C ASN A 50 33.95 -5.72 -5.82
N ALA A 51 33.42 -5.35 -6.99
CA ALA A 51 33.19 -3.95 -7.34
C ALA A 51 32.14 -3.28 -6.42
N MET A 52 31.07 -3.98 -6.06
CA MET A 52 30.08 -3.50 -5.07
C MET A 52 30.71 -3.28 -3.70
N LYS A 53 31.51 -4.23 -3.22
CA LYS A 53 32.23 -4.14 -1.94
C LYS A 53 33.18 -2.95 -1.92
N ASP A 54 34.03 -2.81 -2.93
CA ASP A 54 35.01 -1.71 -3.00
C ASP A 54 34.30 -0.36 -3.01
N TRP A 55 33.25 -0.23 -3.83
CA TRP A 55 32.42 0.95 -3.84
C TRP A 55 31.74 1.23 -2.48
N ALA A 56 31.22 0.19 -1.82
CA ALA A 56 30.55 0.32 -0.53
C ALA A 56 31.55 0.77 0.58
N ILE A 57 32.77 0.19 0.61
CA ILE A 57 33.80 0.55 1.56
C ILE A 57 34.27 1.99 1.37
N GLU A 58 34.45 2.46 0.12
CA GLU A 58 34.78 3.84 -0.18
C GLU A 58 33.73 4.84 0.35
N HIS A 59 32.46 4.39 0.48
CA HIS A 59 31.37 5.16 1.06
C HIS A 59 31.17 4.89 2.57
N GLY A 60 32.12 4.20 3.23
CA GLY A 60 32.13 3.96 4.67
C GLY A 60 31.29 2.78 5.13
N ALA A 61 30.87 1.88 4.25
CA ALA A 61 30.17 0.66 4.64
C ALA A 61 31.15 -0.38 5.20
N THR A 62 30.71 -1.10 6.21
CA THR A 62 31.45 -2.20 6.87
C THR A 62 30.71 -3.53 6.80
N HIS A 63 29.45 -3.49 6.43
CA HIS A 63 28.54 -4.63 6.39
C HIS A 63 27.75 -4.67 5.09
N PHE A 64 27.22 -5.84 4.78
CA PHE A 64 26.22 -6.04 3.75
C PHE A 64 25.02 -6.78 4.31
N THR A 65 23.88 -6.68 3.61
CA THR A 65 22.67 -7.45 3.92
C THR A 65 21.94 -7.83 2.64
N HIS A 66 21.42 -9.04 2.62
CA HIS A 66 20.39 -9.43 1.66
C HIS A 66 19.06 -8.85 2.12
N TRP A 67 18.66 -7.78 1.47
CA TRP A 67 17.45 -7.04 1.77
C TRP A 67 16.27 -7.61 0.96
N PHE A 68 15.21 -8.06 1.64
CA PHE A 68 14.03 -8.61 0.97
C PHE A 68 12.72 -8.16 1.61
N GLN A 69 11.61 -8.43 0.95
CA GLN A 69 10.26 -8.05 1.35
C GLN A 69 9.53 -9.29 1.87
N PRO A 70 9.41 -9.48 3.20
CA PRO A 70 8.80 -10.65 3.81
C PRO A 70 7.28 -10.66 3.58
N MET A 71 6.64 -11.79 3.89
CA MET A 71 5.17 -11.94 3.83
C MET A 71 4.47 -10.93 4.74
N THR A 72 5.02 -10.65 5.90
CA THR A 72 4.55 -9.64 6.87
C THR A 72 5.64 -8.62 7.17
N GLY A 73 5.25 -7.41 7.56
CA GLY A 73 6.19 -6.33 7.81
C GLY A 73 6.65 -5.58 6.55
N ILE A 74 7.62 -4.69 6.70
CA ILE A 74 8.09 -3.79 5.63
C ILE A 74 9.28 -4.42 4.90
N THR A 75 10.36 -4.72 5.63
CA THR A 75 11.59 -5.32 5.11
C THR A 75 12.17 -6.32 6.10
N ALA A 76 13.01 -7.23 5.62
CA ALA A 76 13.78 -8.14 6.43
C ALA A 76 15.27 -8.06 6.05
N GLU A 77 16.15 -8.10 7.05
CA GLU A 77 17.58 -7.87 6.93
C GLU A 77 18.34 -8.73 7.94
N LYS A 78 19.49 -9.29 7.51
CA LYS A 78 20.50 -9.88 8.38
C LYS A 78 21.84 -9.32 7.94
N HIS A 79 22.47 -8.53 8.81
CA HIS A 79 23.71 -7.83 8.50
C HIS A 79 24.92 -8.72 8.77
N ASP A 80 25.73 -8.96 7.75
CA ASP A 80 27.00 -9.65 7.84
C ASP A 80 28.14 -8.66 7.55
N SER A 81 29.24 -8.75 8.30
CA SER A 81 30.42 -7.93 8.03
C SER A 81 31.22 -8.46 6.85
N PHE A 82 31.88 -7.55 6.12
CA PHE A 82 32.85 -7.95 5.09
C PHE A 82 34.15 -8.57 5.64
N ILE A 83 34.29 -8.74 6.96
CA ILE A 83 35.52 -9.21 7.60
C ILE A 83 35.75 -10.69 7.30
N SER A 84 36.94 -11.01 6.77
CA SER A 84 37.49 -12.37 6.69
C SER A 84 38.83 -12.45 7.43
N PRO A 85 39.04 -13.46 8.28
CA PRO A 85 40.32 -13.63 8.99
C PRO A 85 41.45 -14.07 8.05
N THR A 86 42.65 -13.63 8.34
CA THR A 86 43.88 -14.11 7.67
C THR A 86 44.72 -14.96 8.59
N ASP A 87 45.59 -15.81 8.04
CA ASP A 87 46.38 -16.76 8.82
C ASP A 87 47.38 -16.07 9.78
N ASP A 88 47.72 -14.79 9.55
CA ASP A 88 48.64 -14.00 10.38
C ASP A 88 47.92 -13.23 11.54
N GLY A 89 46.62 -13.53 11.76
CA GLY A 89 45.82 -12.93 12.83
C GLY A 89 45.31 -11.53 12.50
N LYS A 90 45.37 -11.11 11.24
CA LYS A 90 44.71 -9.89 10.73
C LYS A 90 43.38 -10.20 10.07
N VAL A 91 42.76 -9.17 9.52
CA VAL A 91 41.52 -9.29 8.74
C VAL A 91 41.64 -8.59 7.40
N ILE A 92 40.95 -9.11 6.44
CA ILE A 92 40.69 -8.46 5.14
C ILE A 92 39.20 -8.19 4.98
N MET A 93 38.84 -7.32 4.05
CA MET A 93 37.47 -7.07 3.64
C MET A 93 37.21 -7.85 2.37
N GLU A 94 36.32 -8.85 2.44
CA GLU A 94 36.02 -9.76 1.36
C GLU A 94 34.49 -9.84 1.11
N PHE A 95 34.11 -10.02 -0.14
CA PHE A 95 32.74 -10.29 -0.54
C PHE A 95 32.76 -11.04 -1.86
N SER A 96 32.32 -12.26 -1.86
CA SER A 96 32.37 -13.15 -3.02
C SER A 96 31.07 -13.12 -3.84
N GLY A 97 31.16 -13.55 -5.10
CA GLY A 97 29.97 -13.73 -5.92
C GLY A 97 29.01 -14.78 -5.39
N LYS A 98 29.50 -15.77 -4.62
CA LYS A 98 28.66 -16.73 -3.93
C LYS A 98 27.80 -16.05 -2.86
N GLU A 99 28.40 -15.16 -2.07
CA GLU A 99 27.71 -14.37 -1.04
C GLU A 99 26.77 -13.33 -1.67
N LEU A 100 27.12 -12.77 -2.83
CA LEU A 100 26.22 -11.88 -3.57
C LEU A 100 24.99 -12.63 -4.08
N VAL A 101 25.19 -13.78 -4.74
CA VAL A 101 24.11 -14.51 -5.43
C VAL A 101 23.16 -15.18 -4.42
N LYS A 102 23.69 -15.72 -3.31
CA LYS A 102 22.91 -16.52 -2.36
C LYS A 102 23.30 -16.23 -0.92
N GLY A 103 22.30 -15.95 -0.09
CA GLY A 103 22.40 -15.97 1.36
C GLY A 103 21.62 -17.13 1.98
N GLU A 104 21.95 -17.49 3.21
CA GLU A 104 21.29 -18.54 3.99
C GLU A 104 20.80 -17.99 5.34
N PRO A 105 19.78 -17.11 5.33
CA PRO A 105 19.20 -16.61 6.59
C PRO A 105 18.46 -17.73 7.32
N ASP A 106 18.30 -17.57 8.63
CA ASP A 106 17.38 -18.39 9.40
C ASP A 106 15.94 -18.10 8.97
N GLY A 107 15.31 -19.07 8.33
CA GLY A 107 13.92 -18.97 7.87
C GLY A 107 12.89 -19.40 8.92
N SER A 108 13.31 -19.90 10.09
CA SER A 108 12.39 -20.45 11.09
C SER A 108 11.47 -19.39 11.73
N SER A 109 11.93 -18.13 11.78
CA SER A 109 11.20 -17.00 12.36
C SER A 109 10.20 -16.33 11.42
N PHE A 110 10.20 -16.69 10.13
CA PHE A 110 9.28 -16.08 9.15
C PHE A 110 7.98 -16.87 9.02
N PRO A 111 6.83 -16.18 8.92
CA PRO A 111 5.55 -16.84 8.67
C PRO A 111 5.61 -17.67 7.39
N SER A 112 5.17 -18.92 7.46
CA SER A 112 5.21 -19.84 6.32
C SER A 112 3.87 -20.54 6.03
N GLY A 113 2.83 -20.35 6.87
CA GLY A 113 1.54 -20.98 6.71
C GLY A 113 1.60 -22.51 6.59
N GLY A 114 2.58 -23.13 7.25
CA GLY A 114 2.77 -24.58 7.18
C GLY A 114 3.56 -25.08 5.96
N LEU A 115 4.09 -24.20 5.09
CA LEU A 115 4.94 -24.60 3.95
C LEU A 115 6.25 -25.28 4.36
N ARG A 116 6.65 -25.10 5.61
CA ARG A 116 7.87 -25.69 6.18
C ARG A 116 7.53 -26.58 7.35
N SER A 117 8.30 -27.64 7.51
CA SER A 117 8.32 -28.35 8.78
C SER A 117 8.99 -27.48 9.86
N THR A 118 8.53 -27.59 11.10
CA THR A 118 9.03 -26.78 12.21
C THR A 118 10.53 -26.94 12.50
N PHE A 119 11.12 -28.06 12.06
CA PHE A 119 12.55 -28.33 12.17
C PHE A 119 13.39 -27.76 11.01
N GLU A 120 12.76 -27.26 9.94
CA GLU A 120 13.46 -26.62 8.82
C GLU A 120 13.78 -25.18 9.16
N ALA A 121 14.99 -24.89 9.61
CA ALA A 121 15.42 -23.54 9.96
C ALA A 121 16.01 -22.78 8.78
N ARG A 122 16.41 -23.46 7.69
CA ARG A 122 17.13 -22.85 6.57
C ARG A 122 16.18 -22.27 5.53
N GLY A 123 16.46 -21.04 5.11
CA GLY A 123 15.90 -20.40 3.92
C GLY A 123 17.00 -19.89 3.00
N TYR A 124 16.67 -19.46 1.80
CA TYR A 124 17.60 -18.91 0.84
C TYR A 124 17.15 -17.55 0.36
N THR A 125 18.08 -16.57 0.39
CA THR A 125 17.92 -15.32 -0.35
C THR A 125 18.70 -15.41 -1.65
N VAL A 126 18.12 -14.88 -2.74
CA VAL A 126 18.70 -14.90 -4.08
C VAL A 126 18.74 -13.48 -4.61
N TRP A 127 19.92 -13.03 -5.05
CA TRP A 127 20.10 -11.70 -5.60
C TRP A 127 19.19 -11.42 -6.79
N ASP A 128 18.53 -10.26 -6.76
CA ASP A 128 17.77 -9.72 -7.87
C ASP A 128 18.60 -8.64 -8.59
N PRO A 129 19.24 -8.94 -9.73
CA PRO A 129 20.04 -7.96 -10.47
C PRO A 129 19.20 -6.88 -11.15
N THR A 130 17.88 -7.01 -11.23
CA THR A 130 16.97 -6.03 -11.85
C THR A 130 16.62 -4.86 -10.94
N SER A 131 17.07 -4.91 -9.68
CA SER A 131 16.98 -3.82 -8.72
C SER A 131 18.36 -3.48 -8.17
N PHE A 132 18.66 -2.18 -8.06
CA PHE A 132 20.00 -1.73 -7.69
C PHE A 132 20.29 -1.91 -6.20
N ALA A 133 21.49 -2.39 -5.87
CA ALA A 133 22.00 -2.35 -4.49
C ALA A 133 22.26 -0.90 -4.07
N TYR A 134 22.08 -0.62 -2.78
CA TYR A 134 22.16 0.73 -2.24
C TYR A 134 22.81 0.75 -0.84
N LEU A 135 23.30 1.90 -0.42
CA LEU A 135 23.93 2.09 0.88
C LEU A 135 22.96 2.74 1.86
N ARG A 136 22.86 2.15 3.05
CA ARG A 136 22.04 2.67 4.13
C ARG A 136 22.69 2.38 5.48
N ASN A 137 22.90 3.42 6.30
CA ASN A 137 23.46 3.30 7.66
C ASN A 137 24.78 2.51 7.72
N GLY A 138 25.70 2.70 6.76
CA GLY A 138 26.97 2.00 6.72
C GLY A 138 26.88 0.52 6.30
N THR A 139 25.78 0.13 5.66
CA THR A 139 25.52 -1.23 5.16
C THR A 139 25.18 -1.20 3.68
N LEU A 140 25.76 -2.12 2.91
CA LEU A 140 25.38 -2.41 1.54
C LEU A 140 24.11 -3.28 1.56
N CYS A 141 22.99 -2.72 1.13
CA CYS A 141 21.70 -3.42 1.01
C CYS A 141 21.56 -3.96 -0.42
N ILE A 142 21.41 -5.27 -0.54
CA ILE A 142 21.31 -5.99 -1.81
C ILE A 142 19.87 -6.50 -1.95
N PRO A 143 19.08 -5.99 -2.94
CA PRO A 143 17.73 -6.49 -3.16
C PRO A 143 17.73 -7.98 -3.54
N THR A 144 16.91 -8.77 -2.86
CA THR A 144 16.84 -10.21 -3.02
C THR A 144 15.41 -10.75 -2.99
N ALA A 145 15.21 -11.92 -3.59
CA ALA A 145 14.08 -12.80 -3.38
C ALA A 145 14.36 -13.73 -2.18
N PHE A 146 13.31 -14.29 -1.56
CA PHE A 146 13.43 -15.23 -0.46
C PHE A 146 12.56 -16.48 -0.66
N CYS A 147 13.15 -17.66 -0.48
CA CYS A 147 12.43 -18.93 -0.56
C CYS A 147 12.81 -19.88 0.58
N SER A 148 11.94 -20.87 0.85
CA SER A 148 12.19 -21.96 1.80
C SER A 148 13.28 -22.90 1.32
N TYR A 149 13.71 -23.82 2.19
CA TYR A 149 14.63 -24.90 1.82
C TYR A 149 14.09 -25.76 0.65
N GLY A 150 12.77 -25.99 0.62
CA GLY A 150 12.10 -26.70 -0.46
C GLY A 150 11.84 -25.88 -1.74
N GLY A 151 12.24 -24.61 -1.77
CA GLY A 151 12.07 -23.72 -2.94
C GLY A 151 10.73 -22.98 -3.00
N GLN A 152 9.83 -23.15 -2.02
CA GLN A 152 8.58 -22.40 -1.97
C GLN A 152 8.85 -20.91 -1.70
N VAL A 153 8.08 -20.06 -2.36
CA VAL A 153 8.23 -18.62 -2.29
C VAL A 153 7.66 -18.09 -0.98
N LEU A 154 8.49 -17.44 -0.16
CA LEU A 154 8.17 -16.90 1.15
C LEU A 154 8.27 -15.36 1.21
N ASP A 155 8.33 -14.69 0.08
CA ASP A 155 8.41 -13.24 -0.02
C ASP A 155 7.29 -12.65 -0.91
N LYS A 156 7.29 -11.33 -1.04
CA LYS A 156 6.38 -10.59 -1.92
C LYS A 156 6.96 -10.27 -3.28
N LYS A 157 8.29 -10.26 -3.41
CA LYS A 157 8.98 -9.85 -4.63
C LYS A 157 8.98 -10.93 -5.72
N THR A 158 9.20 -12.17 -5.36
CA THR A 158 9.24 -13.28 -6.33
C THR A 158 7.93 -13.41 -7.12
N PRO A 159 6.74 -13.39 -6.51
CA PRO A 159 5.50 -13.40 -7.27
C PRO A 159 5.33 -12.19 -8.17
N LEU A 160 5.80 -11.01 -7.73
CA LEU A 160 5.78 -9.82 -8.57
C LEU A 160 6.62 -10.00 -9.84
N LEU A 161 7.86 -10.49 -9.71
CA LEU A 161 8.73 -10.77 -10.86
C LEU A 161 8.11 -11.80 -11.80
N LYS A 162 7.53 -12.88 -11.26
CA LYS A 162 6.81 -13.90 -12.04
C LYS A 162 5.61 -13.29 -12.80
N SER A 163 4.84 -12.42 -12.16
CA SER A 163 3.69 -11.76 -12.79
C SER A 163 4.10 -10.77 -13.88
N MET A 164 5.22 -10.06 -13.68
CA MET A 164 5.78 -9.18 -14.71
C MET A 164 6.23 -9.97 -15.95
N GLU A 165 6.78 -11.16 -15.77
CA GLU A 165 7.13 -12.03 -16.88
C GLU A 165 5.88 -12.65 -17.55
N ALA A 166 4.85 -12.99 -16.80
CA ALA A 166 3.58 -13.46 -17.34
C ALA A 166 2.92 -12.42 -18.26
N ILE A 167 2.77 -11.20 -17.78
CA ILE A 167 2.16 -10.12 -18.60
C ILE A 167 3.05 -9.77 -19.80
N ASN A 168 4.38 -9.83 -19.64
CA ASN A 168 5.31 -9.62 -20.75
C ASN A 168 5.05 -10.63 -21.88
N LYS A 169 4.97 -11.92 -21.58
CA LYS A 169 4.70 -12.97 -22.58
C LYS A 169 3.36 -12.78 -23.26
N SER A 170 2.29 -12.61 -22.50
CA SER A 170 0.93 -12.46 -23.04
C SER A 170 0.78 -11.18 -23.87
N ALA A 171 1.35 -10.06 -23.41
CA ALA A 171 1.27 -8.79 -24.12
C ALA A 171 2.08 -8.79 -25.43
N VAL A 172 3.31 -9.33 -25.43
CA VAL A 172 4.13 -9.43 -26.65
C VAL A 172 3.44 -10.33 -27.68
N ARG A 173 2.89 -11.49 -27.25
CA ARG A 173 2.12 -12.38 -28.13
C ARG A 173 0.98 -11.65 -28.81
N LEU A 174 0.17 -10.91 -28.04
CA LEU A 174 -0.95 -10.15 -28.60
C LEU A 174 -0.51 -9.01 -29.50
N LEU A 175 0.54 -8.26 -29.13
CA LEU A 175 1.07 -7.17 -29.95
C LEU A 175 1.56 -7.66 -31.31
N HIS A 176 2.21 -8.81 -31.38
CA HIS A 176 2.62 -9.41 -32.63
C HIS A 176 1.43 -9.79 -33.52
N LEU A 177 0.33 -10.31 -32.95
CA LEU A 177 -0.91 -10.56 -33.67
C LEU A 177 -1.57 -9.26 -34.18
N LEU A 178 -1.40 -8.15 -33.46
CA LEU A 178 -1.89 -6.83 -33.87
C LEU A 178 -0.96 -6.10 -34.86
N GLY A 179 0.19 -6.71 -35.24
CA GLY A 179 1.13 -6.19 -36.22
C GLY A 179 2.32 -5.39 -35.64
N GLU A 180 2.42 -5.22 -34.31
CA GLU A 180 3.55 -4.53 -33.63
C GLU A 180 4.71 -5.52 -33.42
N THR A 181 5.32 -6.02 -34.51
CA THR A 181 6.34 -7.10 -34.49
C THR A 181 7.74 -6.67 -34.06
N ASP A 182 8.00 -5.38 -33.95
CA ASP A 182 9.24 -4.79 -33.46
C ASP A 182 9.38 -4.80 -31.94
N VAL A 183 8.26 -4.93 -31.22
CA VAL A 183 8.22 -5.01 -29.75
C VAL A 183 8.70 -6.39 -29.31
N LYS A 184 9.77 -6.41 -28.50
CA LYS A 184 10.37 -7.64 -27.96
C LYS A 184 10.06 -7.85 -26.49
N ARG A 185 9.80 -6.78 -25.75
CA ARG A 185 9.54 -6.82 -24.32
C ARG A 185 8.55 -5.76 -23.90
N ILE A 186 7.73 -6.16 -22.90
CA ILE A 186 6.81 -5.28 -22.19
C ILE A 186 7.25 -5.17 -20.74
N SER A 187 7.16 -3.98 -20.19
CA SER A 187 7.34 -3.73 -18.77
C SER A 187 6.12 -2.99 -18.21
N THR A 188 5.65 -3.44 -17.06
CA THR A 188 4.69 -2.65 -16.28
C THR A 188 5.42 -1.57 -15.48
N THR A 189 4.80 -0.42 -15.34
CA THR A 189 5.33 0.73 -14.62
C THR A 189 4.38 1.18 -13.54
N VAL A 190 4.91 1.66 -12.42
CA VAL A 190 4.12 2.10 -11.27
C VAL A 190 4.71 3.36 -10.65
N GLY A 191 3.82 4.28 -10.24
CA GLY A 191 4.13 5.43 -9.40
C GLY A 191 3.17 5.45 -8.21
N PRO A 192 3.56 4.95 -7.03
CA PRO A 192 2.69 4.95 -5.85
C PRO A 192 2.74 6.30 -5.16
N GLU A 193 1.58 6.90 -4.91
CA GLU A 193 1.41 8.13 -4.11
C GLU A 193 1.26 7.74 -2.64
N GLN A 194 2.17 8.20 -1.77
CA GLN A 194 2.21 7.80 -0.37
C GLN A 194 1.62 8.88 0.53
N GLU A 195 0.42 8.61 1.08
CA GLU A 195 -0.17 9.43 2.12
C GLU A 195 0.32 9.00 3.51
N TYR A 196 0.41 9.97 4.44
CA TYR A 196 0.89 9.74 5.80
C TYR A 196 0.49 10.89 6.74
N PHE A 197 0.50 10.62 8.05
CA PHE A 197 0.34 11.65 9.08
C PHE A 197 1.67 11.98 9.76
N LEU A 198 1.84 13.23 10.15
CA LEU A 198 2.94 13.69 11.00
C LEU A 198 2.41 14.27 12.30
N ILE A 199 2.85 13.72 13.43
CA ILE A 199 2.50 14.21 14.76
C ILE A 199 3.75 14.47 15.60
N ASP A 200 3.61 15.26 16.64
CA ASP A 200 4.70 15.51 17.59
C ASP A 200 5.12 14.23 18.32
N LYS A 201 6.43 13.97 18.34
CA LYS A 201 7.01 12.77 18.97
C LYS A 201 6.77 12.72 20.48
N GLY A 202 6.75 13.86 21.17
CA GLY A 202 6.49 13.93 22.60
C GLY A 202 5.05 13.53 22.93
N LEU A 203 4.08 13.93 22.08
CA LEU A 203 2.68 13.53 22.21
C LEU A 203 2.48 12.05 21.87
N TYR A 204 3.08 11.57 20.77
CA TYR A 204 3.07 10.16 20.40
C TYR A 204 3.56 9.26 21.56
N ASN A 205 4.65 9.64 22.22
CA ASN A 205 5.23 8.85 23.31
C ASN A 205 4.32 8.68 24.53
N LYS A 206 3.28 9.50 24.66
CA LYS A 206 2.29 9.43 25.73
C LYS A 206 1.08 8.54 25.39
N ARG A 207 1.08 7.89 24.19
CA ARG A 207 -0.03 7.05 23.74
C ARG A 207 0.46 5.66 23.36
N ILE A 208 0.11 4.65 24.17
CA ILE A 208 0.51 3.26 23.91
C ILE A 208 -0.20 2.66 22.70
N ASP A 209 -1.44 3.08 22.41
CA ASP A 209 -2.18 2.64 21.23
C ASP A 209 -1.43 3.03 19.94
N LEU A 210 -0.97 4.27 19.80
CA LEU A 210 -0.17 4.68 18.65
C LEU A 210 1.13 3.87 18.51
N LYS A 211 1.76 3.48 19.65
CA LYS A 211 3.00 2.69 19.65
C LYS A 211 2.79 1.25 19.22
N PHE A 212 1.73 0.61 19.69
CA PHE A 212 1.51 -0.81 19.50
C PHE A 212 0.67 -1.11 18.26
N THR A 213 -0.29 -0.23 17.91
CA THR A 213 -1.25 -0.47 16.85
C THR A 213 -1.13 0.50 15.67
N GLY A 214 -0.40 1.61 15.83
CA GLY A 214 -0.28 2.65 14.80
C GLY A 214 -1.51 3.55 14.68
N ARG A 215 -2.59 3.29 15.43
CA ARG A 215 -3.82 4.09 15.44
C ARG A 215 -4.30 4.41 16.85
N THR A 216 -5.13 5.42 16.97
CA THR A 216 -5.79 5.77 18.24
C THR A 216 -6.99 4.84 18.47
N LEU A 217 -7.03 4.18 19.64
CA LEU A 217 -8.13 3.33 20.05
C LEU A 217 -9.22 4.13 20.76
N PHE A 218 -8.87 5.31 21.28
CA PHE A 218 -9.75 6.30 21.92
C PHE A 218 -9.48 7.69 21.37
N GLY A 219 -10.50 8.54 21.37
CA GLY A 219 -10.38 9.95 21.02
C GLY A 219 -11.72 10.54 20.63
N ALA A 220 -12.23 11.47 21.45
CA ALA A 220 -13.40 12.25 21.15
C ALA A 220 -13.14 13.19 19.97
N LYS A 221 -14.20 13.46 19.18
CA LYS A 221 -14.12 14.39 18.06
C LYS A 221 -13.70 15.78 18.54
N PRO A 222 -12.65 16.39 17.96
CA PRO A 222 -12.26 17.74 18.32
C PRO A 222 -13.27 18.76 17.80
N PRO A 223 -13.31 19.99 18.35
CA PRO A 223 -14.23 21.04 17.90
C PRO A 223 -14.00 21.50 16.47
N LYS A 224 -12.80 21.29 15.95
CA LYS A 224 -12.42 21.53 14.56
C LYS A 224 -11.75 20.25 14.02
N GLY A 225 -12.19 19.80 12.85
CA GLY A 225 -11.58 18.72 12.07
C GLY A 225 -11.09 19.24 10.73
N GLN A 226 -11.65 18.72 9.65
CA GLN A 226 -11.30 19.04 8.26
C GLN A 226 -12.38 19.84 7.52
N GLU A 227 -13.37 20.39 8.23
CA GLU A 227 -14.61 20.95 7.65
C GLU A 227 -14.37 22.18 6.76
N LEU A 228 -13.25 22.88 6.93
CA LEU A 228 -12.94 24.10 6.19
C LEU A 228 -11.97 23.85 5.01
N ASP A 229 -11.48 22.64 4.84
CA ASP A 229 -10.44 22.27 3.86
C ASP A 229 -9.16 23.17 3.90
N ASP A 230 -8.97 23.88 5.01
CA ASP A 230 -7.92 24.88 5.20
C ASP A 230 -6.52 24.28 5.37
N HIS A 231 -6.42 22.96 5.63
CA HIS A 231 -5.16 22.25 5.60
C HIS A 231 -4.74 21.88 4.17
N TYR A 232 -5.65 21.32 3.38
CA TYR A 232 -5.39 20.92 2.00
C TYR A 232 -4.97 22.11 1.12
N PHE A 233 -5.69 23.23 1.22
CA PHE A 233 -5.39 24.45 0.48
C PHE A 233 -4.39 25.38 1.19
N GLY A 234 -3.92 25.01 2.38
CA GLY A 234 -2.99 25.79 3.19
C GLY A 234 -1.53 25.62 2.77
N ALA A 235 -0.69 26.57 3.19
CA ALA A 235 0.74 26.43 3.07
C ALA A 235 1.28 25.33 3.99
N ILE A 236 2.30 24.62 3.55
CA ILE A 236 2.99 23.62 4.39
C ILE A 236 3.66 24.36 5.55
N LYS A 237 3.40 23.90 6.78
CA LYS A 237 3.94 24.52 7.99
C LYS A 237 5.46 24.41 8.08
N PRO A 238 6.18 25.39 8.66
CA PRO A 238 7.65 25.44 8.64
C PRO A 238 8.34 24.18 9.13
N ARG A 239 7.90 23.58 10.25
CA ARG A 239 8.46 22.33 10.79
C ARG A 239 8.31 21.16 9.84
N VAL A 240 7.19 21.09 9.12
CA VAL A 240 6.92 20.07 8.11
C VAL A 240 7.77 20.30 6.85
N VAL A 241 7.96 21.56 6.45
CA VAL A 241 8.84 21.93 5.31
C VAL A 241 10.26 21.42 5.54
N GLU A 242 10.84 21.61 6.73
CA GLU A 242 12.19 21.13 7.05
C GLU A 242 12.27 19.61 7.02
N TYR A 243 11.28 18.91 7.57
CA TYR A 243 11.17 17.46 7.46
C TYR A 243 11.12 16.99 6.00
N MET A 244 10.22 17.58 5.20
CA MET A 244 10.03 17.20 3.80
C MET A 244 11.26 17.48 2.94
N LYS A 245 12.01 18.52 3.26
CA LYS A 245 13.28 18.86 2.59
C LYS A 245 14.34 17.79 2.85
N ASP A 246 14.54 17.42 4.11
CA ASP A 246 15.52 16.38 4.47
C ASP A 246 15.08 15.00 3.94
N LEU A 247 13.76 14.71 3.91
CA LEU A 247 13.22 13.51 3.31
C LEU A 247 13.55 13.44 1.82
N ASP A 248 13.30 14.50 1.06
CA ASP A 248 13.63 14.56 -0.36
C ASP A 248 15.13 14.30 -0.60
N GLU A 249 16.01 14.93 0.17
CA GLU A 249 17.46 14.75 0.02
C GLU A 249 17.90 13.30 0.27
N GLU A 250 17.39 12.66 1.33
CA GLU A 250 17.70 11.26 1.62
C GLU A 250 17.15 10.31 0.54
N LEU A 251 15.93 10.55 0.05
CA LEU A 251 15.34 9.75 -1.02
C LEU A 251 16.08 9.93 -2.34
N TRP A 252 16.48 11.14 -2.70
CA TRP A 252 17.26 11.39 -3.92
C TRP A 252 18.62 10.70 -3.90
N LYS A 253 19.34 10.71 -2.76
CA LYS A 253 20.59 9.95 -2.61
C LYS A 253 20.39 8.45 -2.87
N LEU A 254 19.24 7.92 -2.50
CA LEU A 254 18.85 6.52 -2.71
C LEU A 254 18.22 6.25 -4.08
N GLY A 255 18.23 7.22 -4.99
CA GLY A 255 17.73 7.07 -6.36
C GLY A 255 16.22 7.09 -6.50
N VAL A 256 15.48 7.38 -5.43
CA VAL A 256 14.02 7.53 -5.46
C VAL A 256 13.66 8.87 -6.10
N LEU A 257 12.85 8.85 -7.14
CA LEU A 257 12.40 10.04 -7.89
C LEU A 257 11.26 10.77 -7.16
N ALA A 258 11.42 11.08 -5.88
CA ALA A 258 10.47 11.87 -5.11
C ALA A 258 10.30 13.25 -5.77
N LYS A 259 9.07 13.62 -6.16
CA LYS A 259 8.81 14.82 -6.96
C LYS A 259 7.78 15.73 -6.34
N THR A 260 6.64 15.22 -5.92
CA THR A 260 5.51 16.00 -5.43
C THR A 260 5.32 15.79 -3.94
N LYS A 261 5.06 16.87 -3.23
CA LYS A 261 4.71 16.86 -1.81
C LYS A 261 3.69 17.96 -1.53
N HIS A 262 2.67 17.66 -0.75
CA HIS A 262 1.64 18.62 -0.36
C HIS A 262 0.92 18.17 0.91
N ASN A 263 0.04 19.05 1.42
CA ASN A 263 -0.88 18.71 2.48
C ASN A 263 -2.07 17.91 1.92
N GLU A 264 -2.56 16.95 2.71
CA GLU A 264 -3.81 16.25 2.46
C GLU A 264 -4.98 16.87 3.25
N VAL A 265 -6.19 16.33 3.07
CA VAL A 265 -7.42 16.91 3.59
C VAL A 265 -7.47 16.89 5.11
N ALA A 266 -7.09 15.79 5.76
CA ALA A 266 -7.11 15.72 7.22
C ALA A 266 -5.99 16.59 7.84
N PRO A 267 -6.24 17.22 8.98
CA PRO A 267 -5.19 17.92 9.73
C PRO A 267 -4.00 17.01 10.01
N ALA A 268 -2.78 17.50 9.86
CA ALA A 268 -1.51 16.78 10.00
C ALA A 268 -1.26 15.67 8.97
N GLN A 269 -2.07 15.57 7.92
CA GLN A 269 -1.91 14.61 6.84
C GLN A 269 -1.17 15.24 5.64
N HIS A 270 -0.32 14.44 5.00
CA HIS A 270 0.53 14.86 3.88
C HIS A 270 0.67 13.74 2.87
N GLU A 271 1.12 14.08 1.66
CA GLU A 271 1.42 13.12 0.59
C GLU A 271 2.80 13.35 -0.01
N LEU A 272 3.41 12.25 -0.45
CA LEU A 272 4.60 12.24 -1.31
C LEU A 272 4.31 11.39 -2.54
N ALA A 273 4.51 11.96 -3.73
CA ALA A 273 4.34 11.24 -4.99
C ALA A 273 5.66 11.20 -5.79
N PRO A 274 6.18 10.01 -6.13
CA PRO A 274 7.35 9.84 -6.97
C PRO A 274 6.98 9.88 -8.46
N ILE A 275 7.98 10.08 -9.33
CA ILE A 275 7.86 9.72 -10.74
C ILE A 275 7.84 8.20 -10.83
N PHE A 276 7.02 7.65 -11.73
CA PHE A 276 6.90 6.21 -11.95
C PHE A 276 8.21 5.59 -12.47
N THR A 277 8.39 4.31 -12.16
CA THR A 277 9.46 3.46 -12.72
C THR A 277 8.92 2.05 -12.96
N THR A 278 9.76 1.09 -13.36
CA THR A 278 9.36 -0.32 -13.49
C THR A 278 8.78 -0.84 -12.18
N THR A 279 7.76 -1.66 -12.26
CA THR A 279 6.99 -2.09 -11.08
C THR A 279 7.87 -2.71 -9.99
N ASN A 280 8.89 -3.49 -10.37
CA ASN A 280 9.85 -4.07 -9.42
C ASN A 280 10.62 -2.99 -8.65
N VAL A 281 11.24 -2.05 -9.37
CA VAL A 281 12.02 -0.95 -8.75
C VAL A 281 11.10 -0.02 -7.94
N ALA A 282 9.91 0.30 -8.46
CA ALA A 282 8.93 1.12 -7.74
C ALA A 282 8.51 0.48 -6.41
N THR A 283 8.40 -0.85 -6.37
CA THR A 283 8.05 -1.59 -5.15
C THR A 283 9.17 -1.50 -4.12
N ASP A 284 10.42 -1.73 -4.52
CA ASP A 284 11.56 -1.56 -3.63
C ASP A 284 11.69 -0.12 -3.12
N HIS A 285 11.55 0.86 -4.02
CA HIS A 285 11.58 2.28 -3.67
C HIS A 285 10.48 2.68 -2.70
N ASN A 286 9.26 2.14 -2.83
CA ASN A 286 8.18 2.44 -1.90
C ASN A 286 8.44 1.88 -0.49
N GLN A 287 8.95 0.64 -0.39
CA GLN A 287 9.34 0.07 0.90
C GLN A 287 10.45 0.89 1.57
N LEU A 288 11.44 1.30 0.78
CA LEU A 288 12.54 2.16 1.23
C LEU A 288 12.02 3.55 1.66
N THR A 289 11.11 4.13 0.89
CA THR A 289 10.47 5.42 1.21
C THR A 289 9.77 5.38 2.57
N MET A 290 8.97 4.34 2.84
CA MET A 290 8.28 4.19 4.13
C MET A 290 9.25 4.11 5.32
N ASP A 291 10.38 3.43 5.16
CA ASP A 291 11.40 3.35 6.21
C ASP A 291 12.11 4.70 6.42
N VAL A 292 12.50 5.38 5.34
CA VAL A 292 13.16 6.69 5.38
C VAL A 292 12.25 7.75 5.99
N MET A 293 10.95 7.77 5.63
CA MET A 293 9.95 8.68 6.21
C MET A 293 9.93 8.61 7.73
N LYS A 294 9.89 7.40 8.30
CA LYS A 294 9.88 7.21 9.76
C LYS A 294 11.17 7.71 10.41
N LYS A 295 12.32 7.41 9.81
CA LYS A 295 13.64 7.80 10.34
C LYS A 295 13.86 9.30 10.31
N VAL A 296 13.53 9.96 9.20
CA VAL A 296 13.66 11.41 9.05
C VAL A 296 12.68 12.12 10.00
N ALA A 297 11.43 11.65 10.13
CA ALA A 297 10.49 12.21 11.09
C ALA A 297 11.05 12.20 12.52
N CYS A 298 11.64 11.08 12.94
CA CYS A 298 12.28 10.99 14.26
C CYS A 298 13.38 12.02 14.49
N LYS A 299 14.19 12.35 13.48
CA LYS A 299 15.24 13.38 13.56
C LYS A 299 14.67 14.79 13.78
N HIS A 300 13.48 15.06 13.23
CA HIS A 300 12.76 16.32 13.38
C HIS A 300 11.84 16.40 14.62
N GLY A 301 11.95 15.41 15.55
CA GLY A 301 11.06 15.36 16.70
C GLY A 301 9.59 15.08 16.33
N LEU A 302 9.38 14.48 15.17
CA LEU A 302 8.08 14.06 14.64
C LEU A 302 7.97 12.54 14.62
N MET A 303 6.75 12.03 14.47
CA MET A 303 6.46 10.64 14.16
C MET A 303 5.62 10.58 12.88
N CYS A 304 6.07 9.78 11.93
CA CYS A 304 5.34 9.48 10.71
C CYS A 304 4.43 8.26 10.94
N LEU A 305 3.13 8.47 10.85
CA LEU A 305 2.13 7.42 10.96
C LEU A 305 1.71 6.99 9.55
N LEU A 306 1.95 5.73 9.23
CA LEU A 306 1.59 5.11 7.95
C LEU A 306 0.31 4.25 8.06
N HIS A 307 -0.32 4.18 9.25
CA HIS A 307 -1.57 3.44 9.41
C HIS A 307 -2.68 4.06 8.53
N GLU A 308 -3.58 3.21 8.01
CA GLU A 308 -4.65 3.61 7.10
C GLU A 308 -5.68 4.54 7.75
N LYS A 309 -5.91 4.38 9.06
CA LYS A 309 -6.87 5.17 9.82
C LYS A 309 -6.34 5.48 11.22
N PRO A 310 -5.32 6.36 11.35
CA PRO A 310 -4.75 6.68 12.67
C PRO A 310 -5.73 7.41 13.58
N PHE A 311 -6.67 8.16 12.99
CA PHE A 311 -7.65 8.96 13.70
C PHE A 311 -9.04 8.71 13.13
N ALA A 312 -10.02 8.43 14.01
CA ALA A 312 -11.40 8.30 13.61
C ALA A 312 -12.03 9.68 13.29
N GLY A 313 -13.00 9.69 12.38
CA GLY A 313 -13.76 10.91 12.07
C GLY A 313 -13.08 11.90 11.13
N VAL A 314 -11.86 11.62 10.66
CA VAL A 314 -11.14 12.38 9.60
C VAL A 314 -10.71 11.41 8.49
N ASN A 315 -10.21 11.93 7.36
CA ASN A 315 -9.72 11.10 6.27
C ASN A 315 -8.64 10.11 6.73
N GLY A 316 -8.65 8.93 6.14
CA GLY A 316 -7.58 7.96 6.28
C GLY A 316 -6.48 8.17 5.25
N SER A 317 -5.37 7.44 5.38
CA SER A 317 -4.25 7.46 4.45
C SER A 317 -4.24 6.23 3.56
N GLY A 318 -4.16 6.46 2.28
CA GLY A 318 -4.04 5.46 1.24
C GLY A 318 -2.71 5.50 0.52
N LYS A 319 -2.69 4.76 -0.59
CA LYS A 319 -1.57 4.72 -1.53
C LYS A 319 -2.15 4.53 -2.92
N HIS A 320 -2.21 5.59 -3.70
CA HIS A 320 -2.72 5.50 -5.06
C HIS A 320 -1.67 4.83 -5.95
N ASN A 321 -2.00 3.67 -6.49
CA ASN A 321 -1.09 2.86 -7.30
C ASN A 321 -1.33 3.17 -8.78
N ASN A 322 -0.54 4.09 -9.33
CA ASN A 322 -0.60 4.50 -10.74
C ASN A 322 0.10 3.47 -11.62
N TRP A 323 -0.66 2.57 -12.25
CA TRP A 323 -0.14 1.45 -13.04
C TRP A 323 -0.32 1.68 -14.53
N SER A 324 0.70 1.34 -15.33
CA SER A 324 0.68 1.41 -16.79
C SER A 324 1.54 0.33 -17.44
N ILE A 325 1.50 0.23 -18.77
CA ILE A 325 2.24 -0.74 -19.58
C ILE A 325 3.07 0.00 -20.63
N SER A 326 4.36 -0.33 -20.71
CA SER A 326 5.28 0.27 -21.67
C SER A 326 6.05 -0.78 -22.48
N THR A 327 6.29 -0.50 -23.77
CA THR A 327 7.13 -1.32 -24.63
C THR A 327 8.62 -1.00 -24.41
N ASP A 328 9.51 -1.91 -24.81
CA ASP A 328 10.95 -1.70 -24.89
C ASP A 328 11.34 -0.62 -25.92
N THR A 329 10.45 -0.25 -26.83
CA THR A 329 10.58 0.88 -27.75
C THR A 329 10.17 2.23 -27.14
N GLY A 330 9.74 2.24 -25.87
CA GLY A 330 9.37 3.45 -25.13
C GLY A 330 7.93 3.94 -25.34
N LYS A 331 7.07 3.16 -26.00
CA LYS A 331 5.66 3.47 -26.24
C LYS A 331 4.82 3.08 -25.01
N ASN A 332 4.03 3.99 -24.47
CA ASN A 332 3.00 3.67 -23.47
C ASN A 332 1.76 3.14 -24.19
N ILE A 333 1.39 1.89 -23.90
CA ILE A 333 0.26 1.20 -24.57
C ILE A 333 -1.08 1.78 -24.15
N LEU A 334 -1.19 2.29 -22.93
CA LEU A 334 -2.42 2.90 -22.40
C LEU A 334 -2.57 4.38 -22.79
N ASN A 335 -1.76 4.88 -23.71
CA ASN A 335 -1.95 6.22 -24.28
C ASN A 335 -2.95 6.16 -25.43
N PRO A 336 -4.14 6.75 -25.29
CA PRO A 336 -5.19 6.73 -26.33
C PRO A 336 -4.76 7.44 -27.61
N GLY A 337 -3.79 8.37 -27.53
CA GLY A 337 -3.43 9.23 -28.65
C GLY A 337 -4.50 10.29 -28.93
N LYS A 338 -4.45 10.85 -30.16
CA LYS A 338 -5.40 11.88 -30.59
C LYS A 338 -6.71 11.24 -31.12
N ASP A 339 -6.65 10.01 -31.56
CA ASP A 339 -7.76 9.27 -32.17
C ASP A 339 -7.90 7.89 -31.51
N PRO A 340 -8.58 7.83 -30.33
CA PRO A 340 -8.69 6.59 -29.56
C PRO A 340 -9.42 5.46 -30.28
N ILE A 341 -10.43 5.78 -31.12
CA ILE A 341 -11.26 4.74 -31.77
C ILE A 341 -10.50 3.97 -32.84
N HIS A 342 -9.52 4.59 -33.49
CA HIS A 342 -8.67 3.95 -34.48
C HIS A 342 -7.36 3.40 -33.90
N ASN A 343 -7.11 3.62 -32.60
CA ASN A 343 -5.96 3.05 -31.91
C ASN A 343 -6.25 1.62 -31.45
N LYS A 344 -6.11 0.64 -32.35
CA LYS A 344 -6.41 -0.78 -32.11
C LYS A 344 -5.71 -1.32 -30.87
N VAL A 345 -4.42 -0.99 -30.69
CA VAL A 345 -3.62 -1.48 -29.56
C VAL A 345 -4.20 -0.95 -28.24
N PHE A 346 -4.42 0.36 -28.16
CA PHE A 346 -5.01 0.98 -26.98
C PHE A 346 -6.37 0.39 -26.62
N LEU A 347 -7.28 0.31 -27.60
CA LEU A 347 -8.63 -0.24 -27.37
C LEU A 347 -8.58 -1.69 -26.91
N THR A 348 -7.74 -2.50 -27.53
CA THR A 348 -7.62 -3.92 -27.17
C THR A 348 -7.16 -4.09 -25.74
N PHE A 349 -6.11 -3.35 -25.31
CA PHE A 349 -5.62 -3.40 -23.96
C PHE A 349 -6.61 -2.81 -22.95
N LEU A 350 -7.27 -1.70 -23.27
CA LEU A 350 -8.32 -1.12 -22.42
C LEU A 350 -9.45 -2.12 -22.15
N ILE A 351 -9.96 -2.75 -23.20
CA ILE A 351 -11.06 -3.72 -23.11
C ILE A 351 -10.61 -5.01 -22.39
N ALA A 352 -9.36 -5.45 -22.61
CA ALA A 352 -8.78 -6.56 -21.85
C ALA A 352 -8.72 -6.26 -20.35
N ILE A 353 -8.37 -5.02 -19.96
CA ILE A 353 -8.34 -4.60 -18.56
C ILE A 353 -9.76 -4.54 -17.98
N VAL A 354 -10.77 -4.09 -18.74
CA VAL A 354 -12.19 -4.14 -18.31
C VAL A 354 -12.61 -5.57 -17.97
N LYS A 355 -12.29 -6.55 -18.84
CA LYS A 355 -12.55 -7.97 -18.58
C LYS A 355 -11.80 -8.45 -17.34
N ALA A 356 -10.50 -8.16 -17.25
CA ALA A 356 -9.64 -8.59 -16.16
C ALA A 356 -10.17 -8.15 -14.78
N VAL A 357 -10.53 -6.86 -14.66
CA VAL A 357 -11.06 -6.28 -13.42
C VAL A 357 -12.43 -6.83 -13.07
N HIS A 358 -13.32 -6.99 -14.06
CA HIS A 358 -14.66 -7.51 -13.81
C HIS A 358 -14.66 -8.96 -13.32
N GLU A 359 -13.86 -9.84 -13.90
CA GLU A 359 -13.80 -11.27 -13.53
C GLU A 359 -13.09 -11.53 -12.21
N ASN A 360 -12.19 -10.61 -11.80
CA ASN A 360 -11.29 -10.83 -10.67
C ASN A 360 -11.41 -9.75 -9.59
N GLN A 361 -12.63 -9.26 -9.34
CA GLN A 361 -12.94 -8.29 -8.28
C GLN A 361 -12.50 -8.79 -6.90
N ASP A 362 -12.71 -10.08 -6.62
CA ASP A 362 -12.29 -10.76 -5.41
C ASP A 362 -10.78 -10.67 -5.20
N LEU A 363 -9.98 -11.02 -6.21
CA LEU A 363 -8.52 -10.95 -6.12
C LEU A 363 -8.01 -9.52 -5.91
N LEU A 364 -8.59 -8.53 -6.61
CA LEU A 364 -8.22 -7.13 -6.40
C LEU A 364 -8.60 -6.66 -5.00
N ARG A 365 -9.76 -7.07 -4.44
CA ARG A 365 -10.13 -6.78 -3.06
C ARG A 365 -9.19 -7.47 -2.06
N ILE A 366 -8.82 -8.71 -2.29
CA ILE A 366 -7.84 -9.45 -1.49
C ILE A 366 -6.49 -8.73 -1.48
N SER A 367 -6.07 -8.16 -2.61
CA SER A 367 -4.77 -7.50 -2.74
C SER A 367 -4.58 -6.31 -1.79
N VAL A 368 -5.67 -5.76 -1.28
CA VAL A 368 -5.72 -4.62 -0.36
C VAL A 368 -6.31 -4.98 1.00
N ALA A 369 -6.51 -6.28 1.27
CA ALA A 369 -7.06 -6.77 2.53
C ALA A 369 -6.07 -6.61 3.68
N ASP A 370 -6.44 -5.81 4.66
CA ASP A 370 -5.71 -5.57 5.90
C ASP A 370 -6.67 -4.98 6.95
N ALA A 371 -6.48 -5.33 8.22
CA ALA A 371 -7.33 -4.85 9.31
C ALA A 371 -7.36 -3.31 9.38
N GLY A 372 -6.21 -2.66 9.16
CA GLY A 372 -6.12 -1.20 9.11
C GLY A 372 -6.92 -0.60 7.96
N ASN A 373 -6.87 -1.23 6.78
CA ASN A 373 -7.55 -0.75 5.59
C ASN A 373 -9.09 -0.96 5.65
N ASP A 374 -9.56 -1.95 6.39
CA ASP A 374 -10.99 -2.15 6.64
C ASP A 374 -11.60 -0.97 7.41
N HIS A 375 -10.82 -0.27 8.25
CA HIS A 375 -11.25 0.97 8.92
C HIS A 375 -11.29 2.18 7.97
N ARG A 376 -10.58 2.14 6.85
CA ARG A 376 -10.48 3.24 5.87
C ARG A 376 -11.53 3.10 4.76
N LEU A 377 -11.68 1.92 4.15
CA LEU A 377 -12.57 1.69 3.00
C LEU A 377 -14.03 1.99 3.35
N GLY A 378 -14.70 2.73 2.45
CA GLY A 378 -16.09 3.17 2.65
C GLY A 378 -16.28 4.26 3.71
N GLY A 379 -15.20 4.74 4.33
CA GLY A 379 -15.19 5.86 5.25
C GLY A 379 -14.99 7.20 4.55
N ASN A 380 -14.60 8.23 5.33
CA ASN A 380 -14.40 9.59 4.83
C ASN A 380 -13.45 9.62 3.62
N GLU A 381 -14.01 9.98 2.45
CA GLU A 381 -13.30 10.13 1.17
C GLU A 381 -12.46 8.91 0.72
N ALA A 382 -12.82 7.72 1.14
CA ALA A 382 -12.25 6.47 0.67
C ALA A 382 -13.27 5.66 -0.13
N PRO A 383 -12.87 4.97 -1.23
CA PRO A 383 -13.79 4.18 -2.02
C PRO A 383 -14.42 3.06 -1.18
N PRO A 384 -15.67 2.65 -1.48
CA PRO A 384 -16.26 1.47 -0.87
C PRO A 384 -15.49 0.20 -1.26
N ALA A 385 -15.79 -0.92 -0.58
CA ALA A 385 -15.18 -2.21 -0.87
C ALA A 385 -15.65 -2.85 -2.20
N ILE A 386 -16.35 -2.10 -3.03
CA ILE A 386 -16.86 -2.51 -4.34
C ILE A 386 -15.89 -2.04 -5.41
N LEU A 387 -15.39 -2.97 -6.23
CA LEU A 387 -14.60 -2.63 -7.41
C LEU A 387 -15.52 -2.06 -8.49
N SER A 388 -15.18 -0.88 -9.01
CA SER A 388 -15.73 -0.30 -10.24
C SER A 388 -14.62 0.42 -10.98
N MET A 389 -14.82 0.61 -12.29
CA MET A 389 -13.83 1.22 -13.16
C MET A 389 -14.37 2.53 -13.72
N PHE A 390 -13.64 3.63 -13.47
CA PHE A 390 -13.87 4.91 -14.13
C PHE A 390 -13.01 5.03 -15.39
N ILE A 391 -13.63 5.35 -16.52
CA ILE A 391 -12.92 5.57 -17.79
C ILE A 391 -13.17 6.97 -18.38
N GLY A 392 -14.14 7.70 -17.84
CA GLY A 392 -14.57 9.00 -18.32
C GLY A 392 -15.57 8.90 -19.47
N THR A 393 -16.35 9.96 -19.65
CA THR A 393 -17.48 10.01 -20.59
C THR A 393 -17.05 9.89 -22.05
N ASP A 394 -15.87 10.37 -22.42
CA ASP A 394 -15.43 10.32 -23.82
C ASP A 394 -15.02 8.91 -24.23
N LEU A 395 -14.27 8.18 -23.40
CA LEU A 395 -13.96 6.78 -23.67
C LEU A 395 -15.19 5.88 -23.56
N GLU A 396 -16.15 6.19 -22.69
CA GLU A 396 -17.43 5.47 -22.65
C GLU A 396 -18.17 5.57 -23.98
N LYS A 397 -18.21 6.77 -24.60
CA LYS A 397 -18.78 6.95 -25.96
C LYS A 397 -17.99 6.12 -26.98
N VAL A 398 -16.66 6.11 -26.93
CA VAL A 398 -15.82 5.30 -27.81
C VAL A 398 -16.16 3.82 -27.67
N LEU A 399 -16.22 3.28 -26.43
CA LEU A 399 -16.55 1.88 -26.20
C LEU A 399 -17.96 1.53 -26.67
N LYS A 400 -18.92 2.45 -26.52
CA LYS A 400 -20.29 2.28 -27.08
C LYS A 400 -20.27 2.21 -28.59
N CYS A 401 -19.49 3.05 -29.27
CA CYS A 401 -19.34 2.98 -30.73
C CYS A 401 -18.74 1.64 -31.18
N VAL A 402 -17.76 1.11 -30.44
CA VAL A 402 -17.18 -0.22 -30.70
C VAL A 402 -18.21 -1.33 -30.47
N GLU A 403 -19.04 -1.26 -29.43
CA GLU A 403 -20.05 -2.27 -29.11
C GLU A 403 -21.18 -2.31 -30.14
N GLU A 404 -21.65 -1.13 -30.58
CA GLU A 404 -22.85 -0.98 -31.40
C GLU A 404 -22.57 -0.74 -32.91
N ASP A 405 -21.32 -0.76 -33.36
CA ASP A 405 -20.89 -0.41 -34.73
C ASP A 405 -21.32 1.00 -35.17
N LEU A 406 -21.32 1.96 -34.26
CA LEU A 406 -21.71 3.32 -34.57
C LEU A 406 -20.51 4.14 -35.08
N PRO A 407 -20.73 5.08 -36.01
CA PRO A 407 -19.69 6.01 -36.42
C PRO A 407 -19.36 6.95 -35.25
N TYR A 408 -18.08 7.10 -34.95
CA TYR A 408 -17.61 8.05 -33.95
C TYR A 408 -17.46 9.43 -34.58
N ASN A 409 -18.14 10.41 -34.02
CA ASN A 409 -17.97 11.80 -34.38
C ASN A 409 -17.13 12.50 -33.32
N GLU A 410 -15.92 12.90 -33.69
CA GLU A 410 -15.03 13.64 -32.80
C GLU A 410 -15.67 15.01 -32.48
N GLU A 411 -16.13 15.20 -31.25
CA GLU A 411 -16.44 16.55 -30.75
C GLU A 411 -15.10 17.28 -30.57
N THR A 412 -14.88 18.33 -31.35
CA THR A 412 -13.67 19.16 -31.29
C THR A 412 -13.43 19.59 -29.86
N LEU A 413 -12.29 19.21 -29.29
CA LEU A 413 -11.87 19.60 -27.93
C LEU A 413 -11.93 21.15 -27.83
N LYS A 414 -12.87 21.65 -27.03
CA LYS A 414 -13.01 23.10 -26.80
C LYS A 414 -11.79 23.57 -26.00
N SER A 415 -11.10 24.59 -26.49
CA SER A 415 -10.13 25.31 -25.68
C SER A 415 -10.86 25.98 -24.51
N LEU A 416 -10.27 25.87 -23.32
CA LEU A 416 -10.78 26.59 -22.16
C LEU A 416 -10.18 28.02 -22.22
N GLU A 417 -11.01 29.00 -22.50
CA GLU A 417 -10.67 30.42 -22.41
C GLU A 417 -11.21 30.94 -21.08
N ILE A 418 -10.29 31.34 -20.22
CA ILE A 418 -10.64 32.12 -19.04
C ILE A 418 -10.61 33.59 -19.52
N ASP A 419 -11.76 34.25 -19.55
CA ASP A 419 -11.96 35.64 -20.07
C ASP A 419 -11.10 36.72 -19.36
N VAL A 420 -9.81 36.48 -19.25
CA VAL A 420 -8.81 37.37 -18.69
C VAL A 420 -7.62 37.44 -19.65
N ASN A 421 -7.39 38.57 -20.27
CA ASN A 421 -6.40 38.78 -21.34
C ASN A 421 -4.96 38.39 -21.00
N VAL A 422 -4.59 38.32 -19.72
CA VAL A 422 -3.23 37.96 -19.28
C VAL A 422 -3.06 36.46 -19.01
N LEU A 423 -4.16 35.67 -19.02
CA LEU A 423 -4.11 34.24 -18.80
C LEU A 423 -4.03 33.49 -20.12
N PRO A 424 -3.09 32.56 -20.30
CA PRO A 424 -2.99 31.77 -21.51
C PRO A 424 -4.20 30.84 -21.65
N SER A 425 -4.72 30.72 -22.87
CA SER A 425 -5.68 29.66 -23.21
C SER A 425 -4.98 28.32 -23.24
N PHE A 426 -5.66 27.26 -22.80
CA PHE A 426 -5.15 25.88 -22.87
C PHE A 426 -6.26 24.92 -23.29
N LYS A 427 -5.86 23.78 -23.84
CA LYS A 427 -6.80 22.71 -24.20
C LYS A 427 -7.24 21.99 -22.93
N LYS A 428 -8.54 21.80 -22.78
CA LYS A 428 -9.10 20.97 -21.71
C LYS A 428 -8.66 19.51 -21.93
N ASP A 429 -8.28 18.83 -20.83
CA ASP A 429 -8.04 17.39 -20.87
C ASP A 429 -9.34 16.63 -21.18
N THR A 430 -9.23 15.53 -21.92
CA THR A 430 -10.37 14.71 -22.35
C THR A 430 -11.01 13.91 -21.21
N THR A 431 -10.29 13.71 -20.11
CA THR A 431 -10.76 12.97 -18.94
C THR A 431 -10.63 13.82 -17.68
N ASP A 432 -11.72 13.88 -16.90
CA ASP A 432 -11.66 14.38 -15.52
C ASP A 432 -11.18 13.25 -14.57
N ARG A 433 -10.67 13.60 -13.40
CA ARG A 433 -10.34 12.64 -12.34
C ARG A 433 -11.56 12.41 -11.46
N ASN A 434 -12.13 11.21 -11.50
CA ASN A 434 -13.16 10.82 -10.55
C ASN A 434 -12.48 10.39 -9.24
N ARG A 435 -12.49 11.25 -8.22
CA ARG A 435 -11.88 10.99 -6.90
C ARG A 435 -12.53 9.84 -6.15
N THR A 436 -13.76 9.47 -6.50
CA THR A 436 -14.54 8.46 -5.79
C THR A 436 -14.31 7.05 -6.32
N SER A 437 -13.77 6.90 -7.54
CA SER A 437 -13.59 5.60 -8.17
C SER A 437 -12.42 4.81 -7.55
N PRO A 438 -12.60 3.53 -7.22
CA PRO A 438 -11.53 2.68 -6.71
C PRO A 438 -10.48 2.31 -7.78
N PHE A 439 -10.86 2.33 -9.07
CA PHE A 439 -9.97 2.01 -10.18
C PHE A 439 -10.26 2.94 -11.37
N ALA A 440 -9.43 3.98 -11.53
CA ALA A 440 -9.71 5.07 -12.48
C ALA A 440 -8.67 5.14 -13.59
N PHE A 441 -9.14 5.28 -14.84
CA PHE A 441 -8.29 5.66 -15.97
C PHE A 441 -8.00 7.16 -15.94
N THR A 442 -6.73 7.53 -15.92
CA THR A 442 -6.28 8.93 -15.80
C THR A 442 -5.40 9.35 -16.99
N GLY A 443 -5.87 9.09 -18.20
CA GLY A 443 -5.29 9.55 -19.46
C GLY A 443 -4.29 8.59 -20.11
N ASN A 444 -3.41 7.95 -19.39
CA ASN A 444 -2.43 6.97 -19.91
C ASN A 444 -2.02 5.91 -18.91
N LYS A 445 -2.79 5.77 -17.83
CA LYS A 445 -2.57 4.83 -16.74
C LYS A 445 -3.86 4.57 -15.99
N PHE A 446 -3.88 3.50 -15.22
CA PHE A 446 -4.92 3.24 -14.23
C PHE A 446 -4.41 3.54 -12.83
N GLU A 447 -5.23 4.18 -12.05
CA GLU A 447 -4.99 4.54 -10.66
C GLU A 447 -5.84 3.63 -9.76
N PHE A 448 -5.19 2.70 -9.05
CA PHE A 448 -5.85 1.81 -8.10
C PHE A 448 -5.75 2.43 -6.70
N ARG A 449 -6.88 2.92 -6.17
CA ARG A 449 -6.98 3.78 -4.98
C ARG A 449 -7.32 3.05 -3.69
N MET A 450 -7.61 1.76 -3.74
CA MET A 450 -8.01 1.00 -2.56
C MET A 450 -6.85 0.60 -1.65
N LEU A 451 -5.60 0.76 -2.06
CA LEU A 451 -4.45 0.39 -1.24
C LEU A 451 -4.36 1.26 0.02
N GLY A 452 -4.13 0.61 1.16
CA GLY A 452 -3.81 1.29 2.40
C GLY A 452 -2.39 1.85 2.42
N SER A 453 -2.14 2.84 3.27
CA SER A 453 -0.83 3.51 3.38
C SER A 453 0.30 2.57 3.78
N THR A 454 0.06 1.54 4.62
CA THR A 454 1.06 0.53 5.00
C THR A 454 1.26 -0.56 3.95
N ALA A 455 0.38 -0.65 2.95
CA ALA A 455 0.39 -1.74 1.97
C ALA A 455 1.74 -1.82 1.22
N ASN A 456 2.23 -3.05 1.06
CA ASN A 456 3.26 -3.34 0.07
C ASN A 456 2.60 -3.44 -1.31
N ILE A 457 3.07 -2.66 -2.26
CA ILE A 457 2.48 -2.62 -3.61
C ILE A 457 2.78 -3.85 -4.46
N ALA A 458 3.61 -4.78 -4.00
CA ALA A 458 3.89 -6.02 -4.75
C ALA A 458 2.62 -6.85 -4.97
N CYS A 459 1.81 -7.07 -3.93
CA CYS A 459 0.62 -7.91 -4.03
C CYS A 459 -0.42 -7.39 -5.03
N PRO A 460 -0.90 -6.13 -4.96
CA PRO A 460 -1.84 -5.62 -5.94
C PRO A 460 -1.29 -5.60 -7.36
N ASN A 461 0.00 -5.31 -7.55
CA ASN A 461 0.61 -5.35 -8.88
C ASN A 461 0.82 -6.77 -9.39
N THR A 462 1.12 -7.74 -8.52
CA THR A 462 1.16 -9.17 -8.89
C THR A 462 -0.19 -9.64 -9.42
N ILE A 463 -1.25 -9.31 -8.70
CA ILE A 463 -2.62 -9.68 -9.10
C ILE A 463 -3.00 -8.97 -10.40
N LEU A 464 -2.81 -7.64 -10.47
CA LEU A 464 -3.18 -6.86 -11.65
C LEU A 464 -2.45 -7.34 -12.92
N ASN A 465 -1.14 -7.58 -12.83
CA ASN A 465 -0.37 -8.12 -13.95
C ASN A 465 -0.90 -9.50 -14.39
N THR A 466 -1.23 -10.39 -13.46
CA THR A 466 -1.67 -11.76 -13.75
C THR A 466 -3.05 -11.80 -14.38
N ILE A 467 -4.02 -11.04 -13.84
CA ILE A 467 -5.39 -11.00 -14.39
C ILE A 467 -5.42 -10.35 -15.77
N VAL A 468 -4.57 -9.34 -15.99
CA VAL A 468 -4.44 -8.72 -17.31
C VAL A 468 -3.77 -9.68 -18.30
N ALA A 469 -2.71 -10.41 -17.91
CA ALA A 469 -2.09 -11.44 -18.73
C ALA A 469 -3.11 -12.48 -19.20
N GLU A 470 -3.99 -12.95 -18.31
CA GLU A 470 -5.06 -13.90 -18.66
C GLU A 470 -6.03 -13.33 -19.70
N SER A 471 -6.43 -12.08 -19.54
CA SER A 471 -7.33 -11.43 -20.50
C SER A 471 -6.68 -11.19 -21.87
N LEU A 472 -5.36 -10.91 -21.89
CA LEU A 472 -4.60 -10.77 -23.14
C LEU A 472 -4.45 -12.12 -23.84
N ASP A 473 -4.21 -13.21 -23.09
CA ASP A 473 -4.15 -14.57 -23.64
C ASP A 473 -5.51 -15.00 -24.21
N TYR A 474 -6.62 -14.69 -23.51
CA TYR A 474 -7.97 -14.95 -24.02
C TYR A 474 -8.20 -14.32 -25.39
N ILE A 475 -7.79 -13.06 -25.59
CA ILE A 475 -7.91 -12.38 -26.88
C ILE A 475 -6.98 -13.01 -27.91
N SER A 476 -5.74 -13.31 -27.53
CA SER A 476 -4.77 -13.95 -28.42
C SER A 476 -5.23 -15.31 -28.92
N ASP A 477 -5.75 -16.16 -28.02
CA ASP A 477 -6.28 -17.49 -28.33
C ASP A 477 -7.48 -17.39 -29.29
N TYR A 478 -8.32 -16.34 -29.16
CA TYR A 478 -9.43 -16.11 -30.10
C TYR A 478 -8.96 -15.69 -31.49
N LEU A 479 -7.87 -14.91 -31.59
CA LEU A 479 -7.35 -14.38 -32.85
C LEU A 479 -6.50 -15.41 -33.61
N GLU A 480 -5.81 -16.31 -32.95
CA GLU A 480 -4.92 -17.28 -33.57
C GLU A 480 -5.70 -18.19 -34.55
N GLY A 481 -5.14 -18.36 -35.73
CA GLY A 481 -5.73 -19.18 -36.79
C GLY A 481 -6.93 -18.56 -37.54
N LYS A 482 -7.23 -17.27 -37.32
CA LYS A 482 -8.25 -16.54 -38.07
C LYS A 482 -7.66 -15.95 -39.37
N ASP A 483 -8.39 -16.07 -40.47
CA ASP A 483 -7.97 -15.52 -41.76
C ASP A 483 -8.08 -13.99 -41.78
N ASP A 484 -9.09 -13.40 -41.12
CA ASP A 484 -9.36 -11.96 -41.02
C ASP A 484 -9.22 -11.52 -39.58
N LEU A 485 -8.02 -11.09 -39.20
CA LEU A 485 -7.69 -10.67 -37.84
C LEU A 485 -8.46 -9.41 -37.39
N ASP A 486 -8.71 -8.46 -38.30
CA ASP A 486 -9.42 -7.23 -37.95
C ASP A 486 -10.89 -7.51 -37.62
N LYS A 487 -11.53 -8.36 -38.41
CA LYS A 487 -12.90 -8.79 -38.15
C LYS A 487 -13.00 -9.60 -36.85
N ALA A 488 -12.09 -10.57 -36.65
CA ALA A 488 -12.07 -11.38 -35.45
C ALA A 488 -11.79 -10.54 -34.18
N LEU A 489 -10.90 -9.53 -34.29
CA LEU A 489 -10.66 -8.58 -33.18
C LEU A 489 -11.93 -7.82 -32.83
N ASN A 490 -12.62 -7.23 -33.79
CA ASN A 490 -13.87 -6.52 -33.53
C ASN A 490 -14.92 -7.42 -32.87
N GLU A 491 -15.06 -8.66 -33.33
CA GLU A 491 -15.99 -9.63 -32.75
C GLU A 491 -15.67 -9.94 -31.27
N VAL A 492 -14.40 -10.22 -30.93
CA VAL A 492 -14.01 -10.53 -29.55
C VAL A 492 -14.10 -9.33 -28.64
N LEU A 493 -13.74 -8.12 -29.10
CA LEU A 493 -13.85 -6.90 -28.30
C LEU A 493 -15.30 -6.55 -27.97
N LYS A 494 -16.22 -6.69 -28.94
CA LYS A 494 -17.67 -6.53 -28.71
C LYS A 494 -18.20 -7.54 -27.72
N LYS A 495 -17.81 -8.81 -27.85
CA LYS A 495 -18.22 -9.84 -26.92
C LYS A 495 -17.78 -9.50 -25.49
N ILE A 496 -16.52 -9.11 -25.31
CA ILE A 496 -15.99 -8.74 -24.00
C ILE A 496 -16.76 -7.54 -23.41
N LEU A 497 -16.97 -6.48 -24.19
CA LEU A 497 -17.73 -5.32 -23.73
C LEU A 497 -19.12 -5.69 -23.27
N LYS A 498 -19.85 -6.48 -24.07
CA LYS A 498 -21.21 -6.92 -23.73
C LYS A 498 -21.27 -7.71 -22.41
N GLU A 499 -20.26 -8.54 -22.14
CA GLU A 499 -20.21 -9.41 -20.97
C GLU A 499 -19.66 -8.71 -19.73
N HIS A 500 -18.77 -7.70 -19.88
CA HIS A 500 -17.99 -7.16 -18.78
C HIS A 500 -18.16 -5.66 -18.50
N LYS A 501 -18.93 -4.91 -19.30
CA LYS A 501 -19.13 -3.47 -19.09
C LYS A 501 -19.82 -3.10 -17.77
N ALA A 502 -20.42 -4.08 -17.07
CA ALA A 502 -21.07 -3.87 -15.78
C ALA A 502 -20.12 -3.24 -14.72
N ILE A 503 -18.80 -3.46 -14.85
CA ILE A 503 -17.78 -2.90 -13.97
C ILE A 503 -17.54 -1.40 -14.21
N ILE A 504 -17.92 -0.87 -15.38
CA ILE A 504 -17.69 0.54 -15.74
C ILE A 504 -18.72 1.42 -15.04
N PHE A 505 -18.23 2.37 -14.25
CA PHE A 505 -19.07 3.34 -13.55
C PHE A 505 -18.38 4.70 -13.49
N ASN A 506 -18.97 5.71 -14.12
CA ASN A 506 -18.45 7.07 -14.19
C ASN A 506 -19.11 8.03 -13.17
N GLY A 507 -19.96 7.50 -12.28
CA GLY A 507 -20.70 8.26 -11.28
C GLY A 507 -19.97 8.43 -9.95
N ASN A 508 -20.72 8.84 -8.92
CA ASN A 508 -20.21 9.04 -7.56
C ASN A 508 -20.24 7.72 -6.77
N ASN A 509 -19.08 7.11 -6.57
CA ASN A 509 -18.94 5.85 -5.80
C ASN A 509 -19.21 6.03 -4.29
N TYR A 510 -19.27 7.26 -3.77
CA TYR A 510 -19.61 7.51 -2.36
C TYR A 510 -21.12 7.60 -2.11
N ALA A 511 -21.92 7.67 -3.18
CA ALA A 511 -23.37 7.73 -3.05
C ALA A 511 -23.94 6.41 -2.50
N PRO A 512 -24.85 6.45 -1.49
CA PRO A 512 -25.46 5.24 -0.96
C PRO A 512 -26.17 4.39 -2.02
N GLU A 513 -26.76 5.04 -3.02
CA GLU A 513 -27.48 4.41 -4.13
C GLU A 513 -26.54 3.55 -5.00
N TRP A 514 -25.25 3.88 -5.01
CA TRP A 514 -24.26 3.09 -5.75
C TRP A 514 -24.15 1.66 -5.24
N VAL A 515 -24.25 1.45 -3.93
CA VAL A 515 -24.16 0.09 -3.35
C VAL A 515 -25.27 -0.80 -3.90
N GLU A 516 -26.53 -0.29 -3.91
CA GLU A 516 -27.67 -1.02 -4.44
C GLU A 516 -27.53 -1.27 -5.96
N GLU A 517 -27.06 -0.26 -6.70
CA GLU A 517 -26.84 -0.39 -8.14
C GLU A 517 -25.73 -1.40 -8.45
N ALA A 518 -24.61 -1.38 -7.73
CA ALA A 518 -23.49 -2.30 -7.90
C ALA A 518 -23.92 -3.77 -7.64
N GLU A 519 -24.69 -4.00 -6.58
CA GLU A 519 -25.25 -5.32 -6.29
C GLU A 519 -26.21 -5.78 -7.38
N SER A 520 -27.06 -4.88 -7.92
CA SER A 520 -27.96 -5.20 -9.05
C SER A 520 -27.21 -5.54 -10.34
N ARG A 521 -26.00 -5.00 -10.51
CA ARG A 521 -25.08 -5.32 -11.63
C ARG A 521 -24.30 -6.63 -11.41
N GLY A 522 -24.42 -7.27 -10.24
CA GLY A 522 -23.68 -8.48 -9.87
C GLY A 522 -22.24 -8.22 -9.43
N LEU A 523 -21.90 -6.98 -9.04
CA LEU A 523 -20.58 -6.65 -8.52
C LEU A 523 -20.43 -7.10 -7.07
N LEU A 524 -19.22 -7.55 -6.69
CA LEU A 524 -18.93 -8.01 -5.35
C LEU A 524 -18.79 -6.86 -4.35
N ASN A 525 -19.32 -7.06 -3.14
CA ASN A 525 -19.19 -6.13 -2.01
C ASN A 525 -18.59 -6.86 -0.80
N LEU A 526 -17.29 -7.16 -0.86
CA LEU A 526 -16.56 -7.83 0.21
C LEU A 526 -16.07 -6.77 1.22
N LYS A 527 -16.92 -6.44 2.20
CA LYS A 527 -16.74 -5.29 3.10
C LYS A 527 -15.52 -5.41 4.00
N SER A 528 -15.19 -6.62 4.44
CA SER A 528 -14.07 -6.86 5.36
C SER A 528 -13.01 -7.76 4.75
N SER A 529 -11.81 -7.71 5.33
CA SER A 529 -10.73 -8.64 5.00
C SER A 529 -11.09 -10.08 5.38
N ALA A 530 -11.86 -10.27 6.46
CA ALA A 530 -12.36 -11.59 6.87
C ALA A 530 -13.29 -12.21 5.83
N GLU A 531 -14.09 -11.40 5.12
CA GLU A 531 -14.93 -11.86 4.00
C GLU A 531 -14.13 -12.10 2.72
N ALA A 532 -13.12 -11.26 2.45
CA ALA A 532 -12.38 -11.32 1.19
C ALA A 532 -11.33 -12.44 1.13
N LEU A 533 -10.56 -12.63 2.20
CA LEU A 533 -9.41 -13.54 2.21
C LEU A 533 -9.73 -15.02 1.89
N PRO A 534 -10.89 -15.59 2.29
CA PRO A 534 -11.25 -16.96 1.91
C PRO A 534 -11.24 -17.20 0.41
N HIS A 535 -11.63 -16.22 -0.40
CA HIS A 535 -11.66 -16.33 -1.87
C HIS A 535 -10.28 -16.50 -2.52
N TYR A 536 -9.18 -16.32 -1.77
CA TYR A 536 -7.83 -16.49 -2.32
C TYR A 536 -7.59 -17.91 -2.87
N THR A 537 -8.26 -18.91 -2.30
CA THR A 537 -8.14 -20.31 -2.68
C THR A 537 -9.35 -20.83 -3.46
N ASP A 538 -10.20 -19.96 -4.02
CA ASP A 538 -11.23 -20.37 -4.96
C ASP A 538 -10.60 -21.06 -6.18
N GLU A 539 -11.25 -22.08 -6.70
CA GLU A 539 -10.70 -22.91 -7.78
C GLU A 539 -10.33 -22.10 -9.03
N LYS A 540 -11.12 -21.08 -9.35
CA LYS A 540 -10.80 -20.16 -10.48
C LYS A 540 -9.47 -19.42 -10.27
N ASN A 541 -9.21 -18.99 -9.04
CA ASN A 541 -8.03 -18.23 -8.66
C ASN A 541 -6.78 -19.12 -8.64
N ILE A 542 -6.89 -20.33 -8.12
CA ILE A 542 -5.81 -21.33 -8.16
C ILE A 542 -5.42 -21.61 -9.62
N LYS A 543 -6.39 -21.91 -10.49
CA LYS A 543 -6.15 -22.18 -11.92
C LYS A 543 -5.49 -21.01 -12.64
N LEU A 544 -5.92 -19.78 -12.33
CA LEU A 544 -5.34 -18.57 -12.89
C LEU A 544 -3.85 -18.45 -12.55
N PHE A 545 -3.50 -18.54 -11.28
CA PHE A 545 -2.13 -18.38 -10.84
C PHE A 545 -1.21 -19.52 -11.27
N GLU A 546 -1.68 -20.75 -11.26
CA GLU A 546 -0.92 -21.91 -11.72
C GLU A 546 -0.67 -21.86 -13.24
N LYS A 547 -1.67 -21.45 -14.06
CA LYS A 547 -1.52 -21.25 -15.50
C LYS A 547 -0.41 -20.27 -15.83
N HIS A 548 -0.30 -19.18 -15.11
CA HIS A 548 0.71 -18.16 -15.32
C HIS A 548 2.01 -18.40 -14.52
N GLY A 549 2.09 -19.48 -13.73
CA GLY A 549 3.26 -19.85 -12.95
C GLY A 549 3.61 -18.85 -11.83
N VAL A 550 2.63 -18.06 -11.36
CA VAL A 550 2.83 -17.02 -10.33
C VAL A 550 2.80 -17.62 -8.94
N TYR A 551 1.77 -18.40 -8.63
CA TYR A 551 1.62 -19.15 -7.39
C TYR A 551 1.21 -20.59 -7.67
N THR A 552 1.67 -21.50 -6.82
CA THR A 552 1.10 -22.83 -6.69
C THR A 552 -0.10 -22.80 -5.73
N LYS A 553 -0.97 -23.81 -5.79
CA LYS A 553 -2.07 -23.99 -4.84
C LYS A 553 -1.59 -23.90 -3.39
N LEU A 554 -0.50 -24.61 -3.05
CA LEU A 554 0.07 -24.64 -1.70
C LEU A 554 0.55 -23.25 -1.24
N GLU A 555 1.13 -22.44 -2.14
CA GLU A 555 1.56 -21.07 -1.84
C GLU A 555 0.35 -20.15 -1.61
N LEU A 556 -0.77 -20.35 -2.32
CA LEU A 556 -2.01 -19.58 -2.09
C LEU A 556 -2.66 -19.94 -0.76
N GLU A 557 -2.76 -21.22 -0.43
CA GLU A 557 -3.27 -21.71 0.86
C GLU A 557 -2.47 -21.11 2.02
N SER A 558 -1.14 -21.18 1.92
CA SER A 558 -0.25 -20.60 2.92
C SER A 558 -0.44 -19.08 3.08
N ARG A 559 -0.57 -18.35 1.96
CA ARG A 559 -0.78 -16.89 2.00
C ARG A 559 -2.11 -16.52 2.62
N LYS A 560 -3.18 -17.25 2.30
CA LYS A 560 -4.49 -17.09 2.93
C LYS A 560 -4.37 -17.23 4.44
N GLU A 561 -3.76 -18.31 4.90
CA GLU A 561 -3.60 -18.58 6.33
C GLU A 561 -2.79 -17.49 7.06
N ILE A 562 -1.64 -17.10 6.51
CA ILE A 562 -0.81 -16.02 7.07
C ILE A 562 -1.58 -14.70 7.17
N LEU A 563 -2.39 -14.36 6.15
CA LEU A 563 -3.15 -13.11 6.14
C LEU A 563 -4.31 -13.12 7.13
N LEU A 564 -5.03 -14.25 7.27
CA LEU A 564 -6.08 -14.44 8.27
C LEU A 564 -5.50 -14.37 9.69
N GLU A 565 -4.39 -15.07 9.93
CA GLU A 565 -3.69 -15.03 11.22
C GLU A 565 -3.23 -13.60 11.56
N LYS A 566 -2.59 -12.90 10.61
CA LYS A 566 -2.20 -11.49 10.78
C LYS A 566 -3.40 -10.60 11.11
N TYR A 567 -4.53 -10.79 10.44
CA TYR A 567 -5.76 -10.05 10.69
C TYR A 567 -6.23 -10.23 12.14
N CYS A 568 -6.34 -11.48 12.60
CA CYS A 568 -6.73 -11.81 13.96
C CYS A 568 -5.75 -11.26 15.00
N GLN A 569 -4.46 -11.44 14.78
CA GLN A 569 -3.40 -10.92 15.67
C GLN A 569 -3.43 -9.41 15.80
N THR A 570 -3.68 -8.68 14.70
CA THR A 570 -3.75 -7.22 14.71
C THR A 570 -4.91 -6.75 15.59
N ILE A 571 -6.11 -7.27 15.38
CA ILE A 571 -7.29 -6.89 16.17
C ILE A 571 -7.14 -7.33 17.65
N ASN A 572 -6.54 -8.50 17.89
CA ASN A 572 -6.26 -8.95 19.25
C ASN A 572 -5.31 -8.01 20.00
N ILE A 573 -4.23 -7.55 19.36
CA ILE A 573 -3.29 -6.56 19.93
C ILE A 573 -4.03 -5.24 20.24
N GLU A 574 -4.88 -4.77 19.33
CA GLU A 574 -5.70 -3.59 19.54
C GLU A 574 -6.65 -3.74 20.75
N ALA A 575 -7.36 -4.86 20.83
CA ALA A 575 -8.29 -5.13 21.93
C ALA A 575 -7.56 -5.23 23.28
N LEU A 576 -6.43 -5.93 23.36
CA LEU A 576 -5.61 -6.01 24.56
C LEU A 576 -5.06 -4.64 24.99
N THR A 577 -4.61 -3.84 24.02
CA THR A 577 -4.13 -2.46 24.26
C THR A 577 -5.26 -1.58 24.79
N MET A 578 -6.46 -1.70 24.21
CA MET A 578 -7.68 -0.99 24.67
C MET A 578 -7.98 -1.34 26.12
N LEU A 579 -7.98 -2.63 26.46
CA LEU A 579 -8.20 -3.11 27.85
C LEU A 579 -7.17 -2.55 28.81
N GLU A 580 -5.89 -2.52 28.42
CA GLU A 580 -4.83 -1.95 29.24
C GLU A 580 -5.05 -0.47 29.52
N MET A 581 -5.35 0.32 28.48
CA MET A 581 -5.63 1.75 28.62
C MET A 581 -6.85 2.03 29.48
N VAL A 582 -7.94 1.26 29.32
CA VAL A 582 -9.14 1.43 30.15
C VAL A 582 -8.83 1.14 31.62
N LYS A 583 -8.20 -0.01 31.90
CA LYS A 583 -7.98 -0.49 33.27
C LYS A 583 -6.92 0.32 34.02
N LYS A 584 -5.84 0.74 33.34
CA LYS A 584 -4.69 1.38 34.00
C LYS A 584 -4.67 2.90 33.91
N ASP A 585 -5.33 3.48 32.89
CA ASP A 585 -5.26 4.92 32.65
C ASP A 585 -6.62 5.59 32.77
N ILE A 586 -7.66 5.16 32.02
CA ILE A 586 -8.96 5.84 31.98
C ILE A 586 -9.72 5.71 33.29
N ILE A 587 -9.91 4.50 33.80
CA ILE A 587 -10.66 4.28 35.07
C ILE A 587 -10.02 5.03 36.25
N PRO A 588 -8.68 4.96 36.49
CA PRO A 588 -8.04 5.75 37.53
C PRO A 588 -8.23 7.26 37.38
N ALA A 589 -8.15 7.79 36.14
CA ALA A 589 -8.37 9.21 35.86
C ALA A 589 -9.79 9.65 36.21
N ILE A 590 -10.79 8.86 35.81
CA ILE A 590 -12.20 9.10 36.14
C ILE A 590 -12.42 9.06 37.64
N CYS A 591 -11.87 8.08 38.35
CA CYS A 591 -11.99 7.97 39.81
C CYS A 591 -11.41 9.19 40.54
N ASN A 592 -10.24 9.68 40.10
CA ASN A 592 -9.59 10.86 40.66
C ASN A 592 -10.48 12.12 40.45
N TYR A 593 -10.95 12.34 39.21
CA TYR A 593 -11.80 13.48 38.88
C TYR A 593 -13.12 13.43 39.64
N SER A 594 -13.79 12.29 39.71
CA SER A 594 -15.04 12.10 40.48
C SER A 594 -14.86 12.35 41.96
N LYS A 595 -13.73 11.88 42.54
CA LYS A 595 -13.36 12.14 43.95
C LYS A 595 -13.27 13.64 44.22
N ASP A 596 -12.53 14.38 43.40
CA ASP A 596 -12.31 15.82 43.59
C ASP A 596 -13.62 16.62 43.41
N LEU A 597 -14.47 16.28 42.42
CA LEU A 597 -15.80 16.85 42.26
C LEU A 597 -16.71 16.60 43.49
N THR A 598 -16.70 15.35 44.00
CA THR A 598 -17.49 14.96 45.16
C THR A 598 -17.03 15.70 46.43
N GLN A 599 -15.72 15.79 46.63
CA GLN A 599 -15.15 16.54 47.78
C GLN A 599 -15.46 18.02 47.67
N GLY A 600 -15.37 18.61 46.47
CA GLY A 600 -15.74 20.02 46.22
C GLY A 600 -17.22 20.29 46.51
N ALA A 601 -18.14 19.44 46.07
CA ALA A 601 -19.57 19.54 46.34
C ALA A 601 -19.88 19.45 47.86
N LEU A 602 -19.27 18.47 48.54
CA LEU A 602 -19.44 18.32 49.99
C LEU A 602 -18.87 19.52 50.77
N ALA A 603 -17.71 20.04 50.39
CA ALA A 603 -17.12 21.22 51.02
C ALA A 603 -18.02 22.47 50.87
N LYS A 604 -18.61 22.68 49.70
CA LYS A 604 -19.59 23.76 49.44
C LYS A 604 -20.83 23.63 50.35
N LYS A 605 -21.43 22.44 50.45
CA LYS A 605 -22.59 22.17 51.30
C LYS A 605 -22.28 22.29 52.79
N ASN A 606 -21.07 21.93 53.21
CA ASN A 606 -20.60 22.11 54.59
C ASN A 606 -20.39 23.59 54.94
N LEU A 607 -20.04 24.45 53.98
CA LEU A 607 -19.89 25.88 54.18
C LEU A 607 -21.26 26.56 54.34
N SER A 608 -22.23 26.23 53.49
CA SER A 608 -23.64 26.62 53.60
C SER A 608 -24.55 25.64 52.86
N SER A 609 -25.65 25.22 53.49
CA SER A 609 -26.69 24.39 52.87
C SER A 609 -27.31 25.04 51.64
N ASP A 610 -27.30 26.37 51.55
CA ASP A 610 -27.93 27.15 50.49
C ASP A 610 -27.10 27.24 49.22
N ILE A 611 -25.81 26.84 49.26
CA ILE A 611 -24.96 26.82 48.07
C ILE A 611 -25.48 25.78 47.06
N ASP A 612 -25.72 26.22 45.84
CA ASP A 612 -26.14 25.34 44.76
C ASP A 612 -24.96 24.45 44.31
N VAL A 613 -25.15 23.12 44.29
CA VAL A 613 -24.23 22.10 43.83
C VAL A 613 -24.86 21.23 42.76
N SER A 614 -25.88 21.74 42.06
CA SER A 614 -26.61 21.01 41.01
C SER A 614 -25.67 20.62 39.85
N LEU A 615 -24.73 21.49 39.49
CA LEU A 615 -23.74 21.23 38.46
C LEU A 615 -22.87 20.02 38.84
N GLU A 616 -22.24 20.04 40.01
CA GLU A 616 -21.38 18.95 40.48
C GLU A 616 -22.16 17.64 40.58
N THR A 617 -23.35 17.68 41.12
CA THR A 617 -24.23 16.50 41.30
C THR A 617 -24.59 15.89 39.94
N SER A 618 -24.92 16.73 38.95
CA SER A 618 -25.25 16.29 37.61
C SER A 618 -24.02 15.64 36.91
N LEU A 619 -22.85 16.27 36.99
CA LEU A 619 -21.61 15.74 36.45
C LEU A 619 -21.23 14.41 37.11
N ILE A 620 -21.26 14.34 38.46
CA ILE A 620 -20.93 13.12 39.21
C ILE A 620 -21.87 11.99 38.81
N SER A 621 -23.20 12.24 38.75
CA SER A 621 -24.17 11.22 38.36
C SER A 621 -23.94 10.68 36.96
N LYS A 622 -23.62 11.55 35.99
CA LYS A 622 -23.32 11.16 34.61
C LYS A 622 -22.03 10.34 34.54
N ILE A 623 -20.98 10.79 35.23
CA ILE A 623 -19.67 10.09 35.25
C ILE A 623 -19.84 8.69 35.87
N PHE A 624 -20.56 8.54 36.98
CA PHE A 624 -20.80 7.23 37.61
C PHE A 624 -21.58 6.27 36.71
N SER A 625 -22.60 6.76 36.00
CA SER A 625 -23.38 5.96 35.08
C SER A 625 -22.49 5.44 33.91
N LEU A 626 -21.72 6.34 33.29
CA LEU A 626 -20.83 5.98 32.21
C LEU A 626 -19.68 5.06 32.67
N SER A 627 -19.12 5.29 33.87
CA SER A 627 -18.06 4.45 34.43
C SER A 627 -18.52 3.02 34.71
N ALA A 628 -19.74 2.86 35.23
CA ALA A 628 -20.35 1.56 35.46
C ALA A 628 -20.56 0.82 34.12
N CYS A 629 -21.02 1.53 33.09
CA CYS A 629 -21.20 1.00 31.75
C CYS A 629 -19.83 0.61 31.11
N LEU A 630 -18.83 1.48 31.24
CA LEU A 630 -17.46 1.23 30.76
C LEU A 630 -16.88 -0.04 31.40
N SER A 631 -17.00 -0.18 32.73
CA SER A 631 -16.52 -1.34 33.48
C SER A 631 -17.17 -2.64 32.98
N LYS A 632 -18.49 -2.61 32.76
CA LYS A 632 -19.27 -3.74 32.26
C LYS A 632 -18.80 -4.13 30.84
N LYS A 633 -18.71 -3.16 29.93
CA LYS A 633 -18.30 -3.42 28.53
C LYS A 633 -16.84 -3.88 28.43
N THR A 634 -15.97 -3.40 29.30
CA THR A 634 -14.59 -3.86 29.43
C THR A 634 -14.54 -5.34 29.84
N ALA A 635 -15.38 -5.76 30.79
CA ALA A 635 -15.46 -7.17 31.21
C ALA A 635 -16.06 -8.06 30.11
N GLU A 636 -17.04 -7.56 29.35
CA GLU A 636 -17.58 -8.26 28.17
C GLU A 636 -16.49 -8.46 27.10
N LEU A 637 -15.68 -7.45 26.79
CA LEU A 637 -14.54 -7.56 25.85
C LEU A 637 -13.48 -8.55 26.34
N ASP A 638 -13.12 -8.53 27.64
CA ASP A 638 -12.21 -9.53 28.22
C ASP A 638 -12.73 -10.97 27.98
N LYS A 639 -14.04 -11.19 28.20
CA LYS A 639 -14.65 -12.50 28.00
C LYS A 639 -14.61 -12.93 26.52
N VAL A 640 -14.99 -12.05 25.61
CA VAL A 640 -15.00 -12.32 24.17
C VAL A 640 -13.60 -12.70 23.67
N LEU A 641 -12.53 -12.08 24.19
CA LEU A 641 -11.15 -12.46 23.85
C LEU A 641 -10.74 -13.83 24.41
N LEU A 642 -11.37 -14.30 25.49
CA LEU A 642 -11.16 -15.66 25.98
C LEU A 642 -11.89 -16.66 25.08
N ASP A 643 -13.15 -16.37 24.71
CA ASP A 643 -13.96 -17.20 23.84
C ASP A 643 -13.30 -17.39 22.45
N ALA A 644 -12.58 -16.37 21.95
CA ALA A 644 -11.82 -16.43 20.69
C ALA A 644 -10.74 -17.53 20.68
N LYS A 645 -10.19 -17.91 21.85
CA LYS A 645 -9.13 -18.91 21.94
C LYS A 645 -9.61 -20.35 21.68
N ASP A 646 -10.90 -20.58 21.76
CA ASP A 646 -11.52 -21.89 21.56
C ASP A 646 -11.85 -22.14 20.08
N ILE A 647 -11.64 -21.16 19.19
CA ILE A 647 -11.90 -21.27 17.74
C ILE A 647 -10.61 -21.68 17.04
N GLU A 648 -10.60 -22.87 16.46
CA GLU A 648 -9.42 -23.43 15.78
C GLU A 648 -9.35 -23.07 14.29
N ASP A 649 -10.51 -22.94 13.62
CA ASP A 649 -10.55 -22.60 12.19
C ASP A 649 -10.21 -21.12 11.95
N SER A 650 -9.26 -20.86 11.06
CA SER A 650 -8.73 -19.52 10.83
C SER A 650 -9.75 -18.55 10.17
N GLU A 651 -10.66 -19.07 9.34
CA GLU A 651 -11.71 -18.27 8.68
C GLU A 651 -12.82 -17.93 9.68
N GLU A 652 -13.25 -18.91 10.47
CA GLU A 652 -14.23 -18.70 11.56
C GLU A 652 -13.67 -17.73 12.61
N LEU A 653 -12.40 -17.85 12.96
CA LEU A 653 -11.73 -16.96 13.91
C LEU A 653 -11.66 -15.53 13.38
N ALA A 654 -11.28 -15.33 12.11
CA ALA A 654 -11.23 -14.00 11.51
C ALA A 654 -12.62 -13.34 11.48
N LYS A 655 -13.65 -14.09 11.14
CA LYS A 655 -15.04 -13.63 11.18
C LYS A 655 -15.48 -13.27 12.60
N PHE A 656 -15.12 -14.08 13.59
CA PHE A 656 -15.42 -13.79 15.00
C PHE A 656 -14.74 -12.49 15.47
N TYR A 657 -13.47 -12.26 15.10
CA TYR A 657 -12.77 -11.01 15.39
C TYR A 657 -13.46 -9.80 14.73
N HIS A 658 -13.89 -9.94 13.49
CA HIS A 658 -14.61 -8.88 12.79
C HIS A 658 -15.98 -8.60 13.43
N ASP A 659 -16.84 -9.60 13.54
CA ASP A 659 -18.24 -9.42 13.89
C ASP A 659 -18.42 -9.15 15.40
N THR A 660 -17.60 -9.80 16.23
CA THR A 660 -17.81 -9.78 17.69
C THR A 660 -16.78 -8.91 18.41
N VAL A 661 -15.48 -9.15 18.21
CA VAL A 661 -14.44 -8.43 18.95
C VAL A 661 -14.43 -6.93 18.57
N LEU A 662 -14.42 -6.59 17.29
CA LEU A 662 -14.46 -5.19 16.83
C LEU A 662 -15.75 -4.48 17.29
N SER A 663 -16.89 -5.16 17.29
CA SER A 663 -18.16 -4.60 17.80
C SER A 663 -18.05 -4.23 19.28
N GLN A 664 -17.51 -5.12 20.11
CA GLN A 664 -17.30 -4.85 21.53
C GLN A 664 -16.27 -3.72 21.76
N MET A 665 -15.20 -3.69 20.98
CA MET A 665 -14.23 -2.59 21.04
C MET A 665 -14.87 -1.24 20.73
N ASN A 666 -15.76 -1.17 19.74
CA ASN A 666 -16.47 0.05 19.39
C ASN A 666 -17.40 0.52 20.50
N GLU A 667 -18.07 -0.39 21.21
CA GLU A 667 -18.91 -0.06 22.37
C GLU A 667 -18.07 0.50 23.53
N VAL A 668 -16.92 -0.11 23.84
CA VAL A 668 -15.98 0.39 24.87
C VAL A 668 -15.49 1.79 24.49
N ARG A 669 -15.09 1.98 23.22
CA ARG A 669 -14.62 3.25 22.70
C ARG A 669 -15.67 4.36 22.85
N ALA A 670 -16.91 4.11 22.43
CA ALA A 670 -17.97 5.11 22.45
C ALA A 670 -18.20 5.68 23.85
N ILE A 671 -18.18 4.84 24.89
CA ILE A 671 -18.34 5.26 26.27
C ILE A 671 -17.13 6.06 26.77
N ALA A 672 -15.93 5.60 26.44
CA ALA A 672 -14.70 6.28 26.85
C ALA A 672 -14.55 7.64 26.16
N ASP A 673 -14.87 7.74 24.86
CA ASP A 673 -14.84 8.99 24.11
C ASP A 673 -15.89 10.00 24.65
N GLU A 674 -17.07 9.55 25.13
CA GLU A 674 -18.02 10.41 25.83
C GLU A 674 -17.46 10.89 27.17
N LEU A 675 -16.80 10.03 27.95
CA LEU A 675 -16.14 10.40 29.20
C LEU A 675 -15.01 11.42 28.98
N GLU A 676 -14.25 11.32 27.88
CA GLU A 676 -13.23 12.31 27.50
C GLU A 676 -13.81 13.73 27.40
N THR A 677 -15.05 13.88 26.92
CA THR A 677 -15.70 15.20 26.80
C THR A 677 -16.12 15.81 28.13
N ILE A 678 -16.20 15.01 29.22
CA ILE A 678 -16.72 15.41 30.51
C ILE A 678 -15.61 15.55 31.54
N VAL A 679 -14.62 14.65 31.49
CA VAL A 679 -13.49 14.62 32.41
C VAL A 679 -12.59 15.82 32.16
N GLY A 680 -12.23 16.55 33.22
CA GLY A 680 -11.35 17.73 33.09
C GLY A 680 -10.03 17.42 32.41
N LYS A 681 -9.57 18.30 31.51
CA LYS A 681 -8.36 18.10 30.68
C LYS A 681 -7.12 17.72 31.53
N GLY A 682 -6.98 18.25 32.75
CA GLY A 682 -5.88 17.95 33.65
C GLY A 682 -5.89 16.54 34.25
N TYR A 683 -7.01 15.82 34.16
CA TYR A 683 -7.22 14.46 34.63
C TYR A 683 -7.14 13.43 33.51
N TRP A 684 -7.50 13.83 32.26
CA TRP A 684 -7.51 12.90 31.13
C TRP A 684 -6.08 12.39 30.86
N PRO A 685 -5.87 11.05 30.76
CA PRO A 685 -4.53 10.47 30.95
C PRO A 685 -3.60 10.57 29.74
N PHE A 686 -4.13 10.89 28.55
CA PHE A 686 -3.32 10.94 27.33
C PHE A 686 -3.75 12.09 26.39
N PRO A 687 -2.92 12.47 25.40
CA PRO A 687 -3.22 13.54 24.44
C PRO A 687 -4.50 13.27 23.64
N THR A 688 -5.32 14.31 23.52
CA THR A 688 -6.56 14.30 22.76
C THR A 688 -6.30 14.50 21.26
N TYR A 689 -7.34 14.34 20.43
CA TYR A 689 -7.24 14.63 19.00
C TYR A 689 -6.88 16.10 18.72
N THR A 690 -7.36 17.04 19.54
CA THR A 690 -6.95 18.45 19.46
C THR A 690 -5.42 18.59 19.64
N ASP A 691 -4.86 17.88 20.62
CA ASP A 691 -3.41 17.95 20.87
C ASP A 691 -2.63 17.29 19.73
N LEU A 692 -3.08 16.15 19.21
CA LEU A 692 -2.33 15.37 18.19
C LEU A 692 -2.41 15.99 16.79
N LEU A 693 -3.60 16.39 16.34
CA LEU A 693 -3.82 16.83 14.95
C LEU A 693 -3.41 18.29 14.69
N PHE A 694 -3.29 19.11 15.74
CA PHE A 694 -3.04 20.54 15.61
C PHE A 694 -1.70 21.02 16.24
N SER A 695 -0.85 20.08 16.69
CA SER A 695 0.45 20.41 17.31
C SER A 695 1.60 20.64 16.35
N VAL A 696 1.44 20.26 15.09
CA VAL A 696 2.48 20.35 14.05
C VAL A 696 2.11 21.37 13.00
#